data_9f8eb2e98d45c435d67a3eadb26faa52
#
_entry.id   9f8eb2e98d45c435d67a3eadb26faa52
#
_cell.length_a   1.000
_cell.length_b   1.000
_cell.length_c   1.000
_cell.angle_alpha   90.00
_cell.angle_beta   90.00
_cell.angle_gamma   90.00
#
_symmetry.space_group_name_H-M   'P 1'
#
loop_
_entity.id
_entity.type
_entity.pdbx_description
1 polymer ?
#
loop_
_entity_poly.entity_id
_entity_poly.type
_entity_poly.pdbx_seq_one_letter_code
_entity_poly.pdbx_strand_id
1 'polypeptide(L)'
;MSAQICDNPPPAFTKNSAHLMTDESPAIDQLLKNLDQAMIADRHKLRRQLHELRKKPDDAKLAAWAERVQASCAQVAARAASVPQVRYDENLPIAAKRDEIKAALLKHQVLILAGETGSGKTTQLPKICLEIGRGQHGLIGHTQPRRIAARSVASRVAEELGTPLGALVGYQVRFEDQSDSNTLIKLMTDGILLAETQHDRYLERYDTIIVDEAHERSLNIDFLLGYLKILLPRRPDLKVIITSATIDLERFSKHFNDAPIVEVSGRTFPVETWYRPLTSEQDEEGNQVEEDLSVDQAIIATLDEIAAFERSERKSPGDVLVFLPGEREIRDAADMLRKAQLKHTEILPLYARLSPAEQQRIFQSHPGRRVVLATNVAETSLTVPGIRYVIDSGTARISRYSYRAKVQRLPIEAISQASANQRKGRCGRVEPGICVRLYAEEDFNGRPEFTDPEILRTNLAAVILQMLHLRLGEITAFPFIEPPDGKAITDGFNLLQELSAVNRENQLTPLGRQLARLPVDPRMGRMLLEAAKLGSLQEVLIVASAMSVQDPRERPPERQQAADQAHAQWKDVDSDFAGLINVWRGFEEQRQALTASPLRNWCRKNFLNYLRLREWRDSHRQLSLICRDMQLTVNQEPADYPKLHKAVLSGLLSQIGQKTEDGDYLGARQRRFWIHPSSGLGKKRPQWLMTAELVETTKLYARMVAKIEPDWIEPLAGHLVKKNYFEPHWEKKRGQVVAYEQITLFGLIVVGRRAVHYGPIDPVLSRELFIREGLVRGEDAKKGVNIAYIVPKEGGAQWFDMLAIPKDSSNVKEAHTFINYLLKPEVIAQVSDYVGYANPNPAADKVMDESIRTDEAVYPTQAVLDKTYVSTELPPKIQRLMTRTWTKVKTGK
;
A
#
# COMPACT_ATOMS: atom_id res chain seq x y z
N MET A 1 -35.57 -30.26 -18.91
CA MET A 1 -36.24 -29.66 -20.11
C MET A 1 -35.13 -29.41 -21.12
N SER A 2 -35.13 -30.35 -22.08
CA SER A 2 -34.07 -30.54 -23.06
C SER A 2 -34.06 -29.49 -24.17
N ALA A 3 -32.88 -29.09 -24.53
CA ALA A 3 -32.36 -28.71 -25.85
C ALA A 3 -33.40 -28.48 -26.97
N GLN A 4 -33.96 -27.30 -27.04
CA GLN A 4 -34.50 -26.71 -28.25
C GLN A 4 -34.00 -25.28 -28.37
N ILE A 5 -32.73 -25.14 -28.59
CA ILE A 5 -32.08 -23.83 -28.85
C ILE A 5 -31.14 -24.10 -30.04
N CYS A 6 -31.35 -23.34 -31.13
CA CYS A 6 -30.49 -23.21 -32.30
C CYS A 6 -30.76 -24.14 -33.49
N ASP A 7 -32.02 -24.17 -34.00
CA ASP A 7 -32.29 -24.68 -35.37
C ASP A 7 -32.99 -23.65 -36.29
N ASN A 8 -32.78 -22.34 -36.04
CA ASN A 8 -33.09 -21.32 -37.02
C ASN A 8 -31.82 -20.62 -37.48
N PRO A 9 -31.36 -20.84 -38.72
CA PRO A 9 -30.31 -20.02 -39.29
C PRO A 9 -30.78 -18.55 -39.31
N PRO A 10 -29.91 -17.57 -39.06
CA PRO A 10 -30.27 -16.17 -39.14
C PRO A 10 -30.81 -15.87 -40.54
N PRO A 11 -31.80 -14.98 -40.67
CA PRO A 11 -32.34 -14.63 -41.97
C PRO A 11 -31.24 -14.11 -42.88
N ALA A 12 -31.15 -14.72 -44.10
CA ALA A 12 -30.22 -14.26 -45.11
C ALA A 12 -30.49 -12.78 -45.46
N PHE A 13 -29.51 -11.92 -45.23
CA PHE A 13 -29.59 -10.52 -45.56
C PHE A 13 -29.68 -10.31 -47.07
N THR A 14 -30.87 -10.08 -47.55
CA THR A 14 -31.10 -9.61 -48.92
C THR A 14 -30.87 -8.11 -49.03
N LYS A 15 -30.54 -7.63 -50.24
CA LYS A 15 -30.06 -6.27 -50.58
C LYS A 15 -30.97 -5.07 -50.27
N ASN A 16 -31.86 -5.11 -49.28
CA ASN A 16 -32.78 -4.04 -48.94
C ASN A 16 -32.70 -3.67 -47.42
N SER A 17 -31.51 -3.46 -46.92
CA SER A 17 -31.28 -3.23 -45.48
C SER A 17 -31.50 -1.80 -44.95
N ALA A 18 -31.72 -0.83 -45.85
CA ALA A 18 -31.94 0.58 -45.44
C ALA A 18 -33.26 0.83 -44.66
N HIS A 19 -34.24 -0.11 -44.75
CA HIS A 19 -35.52 -0.01 -44.04
C HIS A 19 -35.54 -0.62 -42.65
N LEU A 20 -34.42 -1.30 -42.22
CA LEU A 20 -34.31 -2.02 -40.96
C LEU A 20 -33.88 -1.18 -39.75
N MET A 21 -33.68 0.12 -39.94
CA MET A 21 -33.01 0.98 -38.96
C MET A 21 -33.92 2.02 -38.28
N THR A 22 -35.23 1.87 -38.27
CA THR A 22 -36.11 2.67 -37.42
C THR A 22 -36.20 2.07 -36.02
N ASP A 23 -36.30 2.85 -34.98
CA ASP A 23 -36.27 2.44 -33.56
C ASP A 23 -37.34 1.40 -33.17
N GLU A 24 -38.31 1.11 -34.04
CA GLU A 24 -39.40 0.16 -33.81
C GLU A 24 -39.34 -1.09 -34.76
N SER A 25 -38.16 -1.41 -35.31
CA SER A 25 -38.03 -2.55 -36.23
C SER A 25 -37.90 -3.88 -35.46
N PRO A 26 -38.73 -4.91 -35.73
CA PRO A 26 -38.63 -6.24 -35.14
C PRO A 26 -37.24 -6.89 -35.32
N ALA A 27 -36.51 -6.51 -36.37
CA ALA A 27 -35.16 -6.98 -36.65
C ALA A 27 -34.14 -6.48 -35.64
N ILE A 28 -34.29 -5.27 -35.09
CA ILE A 28 -33.39 -4.69 -34.10
C ILE A 28 -33.61 -5.36 -32.74
N ASP A 29 -34.84 -5.63 -32.36
CA ASP A 29 -35.14 -6.37 -31.12
C ASP A 29 -34.59 -7.79 -31.17
N GLN A 30 -34.60 -8.43 -32.33
CA GLN A 30 -33.96 -9.73 -32.51
C GLN A 30 -32.44 -9.66 -32.40
N LEU A 31 -31.82 -8.61 -32.95
CA LEU A 31 -30.38 -8.37 -32.84
C LEU A 31 -29.97 -8.07 -31.38
N LEU A 32 -30.78 -7.35 -30.62
CA LEU A 32 -30.56 -7.11 -29.19
C LEU A 32 -30.69 -8.39 -28.36
N LYS A 33 -31.69 -9.25 -28.67
CA LYS A 33 -31.85 -10.57 -28.02
C LYS A 33 -30.64 -11.46 -28.28
N ASN A 34 -30.12 -11.47 -29.52
CA ASN A 34 -28.90 -12.22 -29.83
C ASN A 34 -27.69 -11.68 -29.07
N LEU A 35 -27.60 -10.35 -28.84
CA LEU A 35 -26.54 -9.74 -28.06
C LEU A 35 -26.56 -10.22 -26.60
N ASP A 36 -27.73 -10.44 -26.02
CA ASP A 36 -27.86 -10.97 -24.67
C ASP A 36 -27.40 -12.44 -24.53
N GLN A 37 -27.28 -13.16 -25.65
CA GLN A 37 -26.70 -14.50 -25.71
C GLN A 37 -25.18 -14.53 -25.92
N ALA A 38 -24.56 -13.40 -26.23
CA ALA A 38 -23.11 -13.27 -26.42
C ALA A 38 -22.34 -13.33 -25.11
N MET A 39 -21.00 -13.41 -25.20
CA MET A 39 -20.11 -13.26 -24.04
C MET A 39 -20.31 -11.89 -23.38
N ILE A 40 -20.36 -11.85 -22.05
CA ILE A 40 -20.57 -10.61 -21.27
C ILE A 40 -19.53 -9.54 -21.62
N ALA A 41 -18.27 -9.93 -21.76
CA ALA A 41 -17.19 -9.01 -22.11
C ALA A 41 -17.35 -8.31 -23.46
N ASP A 42 -18.12 -8.90 -24.39
CA ASP A 42 -18.36 -8.33 -25.71
C ASP A 42 -19.62 -7.46 -25.76
N ARG A 43 -20.60 -7.70 -24.88
CA ARG A 43 -21.94 -7.08 -24.93
C ARG A 43 -21.89 -5.55 -24.94
N HIS A 44 -21.11 -4.95 -24.04
CA HIS A 44 -21.03 -3.48 -23.94
C HIS A 44 -20.46 -2.87 -25.22
N LYS A 45 -19.35 -3.42 -25.73
CA LYS A 45 -18.69 -2.93 -26.94
C LYS A 45 -19.60 -3.09 -28.17
N LEU A 46 -20.23 -4.25 -28.31
CA LEU A 46 -21.16 -4.53 -29.41
C LEU A 46 -22.41 -3.67 -29.33
N ARG A 47 -22.97 -3.45 -28.13
CA ARG A 47 -24.13 -2.55 -27.93
C ARG A 47 -23.80 -1.12 -28.32
N ARG A 48 -22.63 -0.61 -27.94
CA ARG A 48 -22.15 0.73 -28.32
C ARG A 48 -21.99 0.85 -29.85
N GLN A 49 -21.39 -0.16 -30.48
CA GLN A 49 -21.26 -0.18 -31.96
C GLN A 49 -22.60 -0.20 -32.67
N LEU A 50 -23.57 -0.97 -32.17
CA LEU A 50 -24.92 -0.98 -32.74
C LEU A 50 -25.58 0.41 -32.61
N HIS A 51 -25.38 1.09 -31.47
CA HIS A 51 -25.90 2.47 -31.31
C HIS A 51 -25.25 3.48 -32.26
N GLU A 52 -23.95 3.34 -32.55
CA GLU A 52 -23.27 4.17 -33.56
C GLU A 52 -23.78 3.84 -34.98
N LEU A 53 -23.99 2.59 -35.30
CA LEU A 53 -24.57 2.15 -36.59
C LEU A 53 -26.01 2.61 -36.79
N ARG A 54 -26.81 2.73 -35.73
CA ARG A 54 -28.14 3.34 -35.76
C ARG A 54 -28.08 4.84 -36.19
N LYS A 55 -27.08 5.57 -35.75
CA LYS A 55 -26.90 6.97 -36.08
C LYS A 55 -26.36 7.20 -37.50
N LYS A 56 -25.51 6.26 -37.95
CA LYS A 56 -24.90 6.28 -39.30
C LYS A 56 -24.96 4.87 -39.89
N PRO A 57 -26.07 4.55 -40.59
CA PRO A 57 -26.24 3.21 -41.21
C PRO A 57 -25.15 2.91 -42.22
N ASP A 58 -24.56 1.71 -42.11
CA ASP A 58 -23.53 1.18 -43.01
C ASP A 58 -23.68 -0.34 -43.08
N ASP A 59 -24.14 -0.84 -44.21
CA ASP A 59 -24.50 -2.27 -44.37
C ASP A 59 -23.28 -3.19 -44.19
N ALA A 60 -22.10 -2.78 -44.67
CA ALA A 60 -20.89 -3.57 -44.52
C ALA A 60 -20.44 -3.66 -43.05
N LYS A 61 -20.55 -2.57 -42.30
CA LYS A 61 -20.26 -2.56 -40.86
C LYS A 61 -21.30 -3.29 -40.04
N LEU A 62 -22.58 -3.27 -40.49
CA LEU A 62 -23.65 -4.05 -39.84
C LEU A 62 -23.42 -5.53 -40.03
N ALA A 63 -23.06 -5.98 -41.25
CA ALA A 63 -22.72 -7.38 -41.53
C ALA A 63 -21.53 -7.85 -40.65
N ALA A 64 -20.44 -7.06 -40.60
CA ALA A 64 -19.26 -7.34 -39.75
C ALA A 64 -19.58 -7.29 -38.26
N TRP A 65 -20.56 -6.48 -37.84
CA TRP A 65 -21.06 -6.48 -36.46
C TRP A 65 -21.85 -7.76 -36.16
N ALA A 66 -22.74 -8.18 -37.06
CA ALA A 66 -23.54 -9.42 -36.94
C ALA A 66 -22.65 -10.67 -36.87
N GLU A 67 -21.60 -10.75 -37.71
CA GLU A 67 -20.61 -11.83 -37.66
C GLU A 67 -19.92 -11.91 -36.29
N ARG A 68 -19.56 -10.76 -35.70
CA ARG A 68 -18.95 -10.71 -34.36
C ARG A 68 -19.89 -11.14 -33.24
N VAL A 69 -21.17 -10.77 -33.33
CA VAL A 69 -22.19 -11.27 -32.40
C VAL A 69 -22.32 -12.77 -32.52
N GLN A 70 -22.43 -13.28 -33.75
CA GLN A 70 -22.53 -14.71 -33.99
C GLN A 70 -21.31 -15.48 -33.50
N ALA A 71 -20.10 -14.97 -33.73
CA ALA A 71 -18.86 -15.56 -33.20
C ALA A 71 -18.85 -15.60 -31.67
N SER A 72 -19.30 -14.52 -31.00
CA SER A 72 -19.40 -14.45 -29.54
C SER A 72 -20.45 -15.42 -28.98
N CYS A 73 -21.62 -15.56 -29.66
CA CYS A 73 -22.64 -16.56 -29.30
C CYS A 73 -22.14 -18.01 -29.54
N ALA A 74 -21.41 -18.25 -30.63
CA ALA A 74 -20.80 -19.56 -30.90
C ALA A 74 -19.78 -19.93 -29.82
N GLN A 75 -19.03 -18.96 -29.32
CA GLN A 75 -18.11 -19.16 -28.19
C GLN A 75 -18.88 -19.58 -26.92
N VAL A 76 -20.01 -18.96 -26.60
CA VAL A 76 -20.86 -19.35 -25.46
C VAL A 76 -21.36 -20.78 -25.66
N ALA A 77 -21.83 -21.14 -26.86
CA ALA A 77 -22.28 -22.50 -27.17
C ALA A 77 -21.16 -23.55 -27.04
N ALA A 78 -19.94 -23.21 -27.51
CA ALA A 78 -18.76 -24.07 -27.36
C ALA A 78 -18.39 -24.27 -25.88
N ARG A 79 -18.45 -23.20 -25.07
CA ARG A 79 -18.21 -23.26 -23.62
C ARG A 79 -19.26 -24.10 -22.91
N ALA A 80 -20.53 -23.97 -23.28
CA ALA A 80 -21.62 -24.79 -22.73
C ALA A 80 -21.41 -26.27 -23.05
N ALA A 81 -21.01 -26.60 -24.29
CA ALA A 81 -20.73 -27.98 -24.73
C ALA A 81 -19.46 -28.57 -24.05
N SER A 82 -18.53 -27.72 -23.57
CA SER A 82 -17.30 -28.18 -22.89
C SER A 82 -17.51 -28.52 -21.41
N VAL A 83 -18.66 -28.19 -20.83
CA VAL A 83 -18.97 -28.52 -19.43
C VAL A 83 -19.04 -30.02 -19.24
N PRO A 84 -18.19 -30.65 -18.44
CA PRO A 84 -18.23 -32.08 -18.19
C PRO A 84 -19.44 -32.46 -17.34
N GLN A 85 -19.76 -33.74 -17.31
CA GLN A 85 -20.75 -34.26 -16.38
C GLN A 85 -20.25 -34.10 -14.95
N VAL A 86 -20.94 -33.25 -14.21
CA VAL A 86 -20.54 -32.92 -12.82
C VAL A 86 -20.88 -34.10 -11.91
N ARG A 87 -19.87 -34.56 -11.15
CA ARG A 87 -20.05 -35.60 -10.12
C ARG A 87 -19.77 -35.00 -8.76
N TYR A 88 -20.51 -35.43 -7.75
CA TYR A 88 -20.38 -34.97 -6.37
C TYR A 88 -19.93 -36.09 -5.45
N ASP A 89 -19.20 -35.77 -4.44
CA ASP A 89 -18.93 -36.66 -3.31
C ASP A 89 -20.09 -36.48 -2.31
N GLU A 90 -20.98 -37.45 -2.29
CA GLU A 90 -22.17 -37.43 -1.42
C GLU A 90 -21.83 -37.52 0.07
N ASN A 91 -20.59 -37.85 0.41
CA ASN A 91 -20.13 -37.84 1.80
C ASN A 91 -19.85 -36.40 2.31
N LEU A 92 -19.70 -35.43 1.42
CA LEU A 92 -19.45 -34.05 1.79
C LEU A 92 -20.75 -33.37 2.27
N PRO A 93 -20.75 -32.67 3.40
CA PRO A 93 -21.94 -31.99 3.93
C PRO A 93 -22.67 -31.07 2.95
N ILE A 94 -21.92 -30.39 2.06
CA ILE A 94 -22.51 -29.50 1.05
C ILE A 94 -23.39 -30.25 0.04
N ALA A 95 -23.16 -31.53 -0.19
CA ALA A 95 -23.97 -32.33 -1.13
C ALA A 95 -25.44 -32.34 -0.72
N ALA A 96 -25.77 -32.45 0.54
CA ALA A 96 -27.13 -32.42 1.07
C ALA A 96 -27.82 -31.04 0.86
N LYS A 97 -27.06 -29.95 0.71
CA LYS A 97 -27.58 -28.58 0.53
C LYS A 97 -27.51 -28.10 -0.94
N ARG A 98 -27.07 -28.94 -1.87
CA ARG A 98 -26.84 -28.60 -3.28
C ARG A 98 -28.07 -27.95 -3.93
N ASP A 99 -29.25 -28.53 -3.78
CA ASP A 99 -30.45 -28.03 -4.46
C ASP A 99 -30.96 -26.72 -3.82
N GLU A 100 -30.81 -26.56 -2.52
CA GLU A 100 -31.08 -25.31 -1.81
C GLU A 100 -30.13 -24.19 -2.30
N ILE A 101 -28.82 -24.47 -2.44
CA ILE A 101 -27.82 -23.53 -2.97
C ILE A 101 -28.17 -23.13 -4.42
N LYS A 102 -28.53 -24.09 -5.29
CA LYS A 102 -28.96 -23.81 -6.66
C LYS A 102 -30.19 -22.91 -6.70
N ALA A 103 -31.23 -23.25 -5.91
CA ALA A 103 -32.45 -22.45 -5.85
C ALA A 103 -32.18 -21.01 -5.38
N ALA A 104 -31.33 -20.85 -4.36
CA ALA A 104 -30.91 -19.55 -3.87
C ALA A 104 -30.16 -18.75 -4.93
N LEU A 105 -29.19 -19.36 -5.63
CA LEU A 105 -28.40 -18.70 -6.69
C LEU A 105 -29.26 -18.31 -7.90
N LEU A 106 -30.26 -19.06 -8.25
CA LEU A 106 -31.17 -18.69 -9.32
C LEU A 106 -32.02 -17.48 -8.96
N LYS A 107 -32.52 -17.44 -7.72
CA LYS A 107 -33.41 -16.39 -7.21
C LYS A 107 -32.69 -15.10 -6.79
N HIS A 108 -31.53 -15.20 -6.16
CA HIS A 108 -30.82 -14.06 -5.56
C HIS A 108 -29.52 -13.74 -6.30
N GLN A 109 -29.12 -12.48 -6.28
CA GLN A 109 -27.86 -12.02 -6.86
C GLN A 109 -26.66 -12.34 -5.98
N VAL A 110 -26.85 -12.27 -4.65
CA VAL A 110 -25.83 -12.57 -3.64
C VAL A 110 -26.30 -13.72 -2.76
N LEU A 111 -25.39 -14.63 -2.44
CA LEU A 111 -25.60 -15.75 -1.51
C LEU A 111 -24.47 -15.76 -0.47
N ILE A 112 -24.84 -15.85 0.80
CA ILE A 112 -23.88 -16.10 1.89
C ILE A 112 -23.95 -17.60 2.19
N LEU A 113 -22.78 -18.27 2.11
CA LEU A 113 -22.68 -19.69 2.42
C LEU A 113 -21.83 -19.90 3.69
N ALA A 114 -22.50 -20.31 4.73
CA ALA A 114 -21.87 -20.62 6.01
C ALA A 114 -21.49 -22.10 6.10
N GLY A 115 -20.43 -22.39 6.78
CA GLY A 115 -20.10 -23.78 7.10
C GLY A 115 -18.66 -23.97 7.54
N GLU A 116 -18.44 -25.00 8.31
CA GLU A 116 -17.11 -25.34 8.83
C GLU A 116 -16.12 -25.70 7.70
N THR A 117 -14.83 -25.59 8.01
CA THR A 117 -13.76 -26.02 7.12
C THR A 117 -13.84 -27.54 6.89
N GLY A 118 -13.79 -27.97 5.63
CA GLY A 118 -13.93 -29.39 5.26
C GLY A 118 -15.35 -29.79 4.87
N SER A 119 -16.35 -28.91 4.96
CA SER A 119 -17.71 -29.18 4.49
C SER A 119 -17.86 -29.30 2.95
N GLY A 120 -16.77 -29.05 2.21
CA GLY A 120 -16.73 -29.15 0.75
C GLY A 120 -17.05 -27.86 0.00
N LYS A 121 -17.31 -26.74 0.69
CA LYS A 121 -17.66 -25.43 0.08
C LYS A 121 -16.72 -25.06 -1.07
N THR A 122 -15.45 -24.97 -0.76
CA THR A 122 -14.40 -24.49 -1.67
C THR A 122 -14.30 -25.30 -2.97
N THR A 123 -14.45 -26.63 -2.93
CA THR A 123 -14.30 -27.49 -4.11
C THR A 123 -15.62 -27.72 -4.85
N GLN A 124 -16.76 -27.73 -4.16
CA GLN A 124 -18.05 -28.08 -4.76
C GLN A 124 -18.82 -26.86 -5.33
N LEU A 125 -18.66 -25.66 -4.75
CA LEU A 125 -19.35 -24.46 -5.22
C LEU A 125 -19.09 -24.15 -6.71
N PRO A 126 -17.84 -24.18 -7.22
CA PRO A 126 -17.61 -23.95 -8.64
C PRO A 126 -18.37 -24.94 -9.53
N LYS A 127 -18.50 -26.20 -9.09
CA LYS A 127 -19.22 -27.26 -9.80
C LYS A 127 -20.74 -27.00 -9.78
N ILE A 128 -21.29 -26.57 -8.64
CA ILE A 128 -22.70 -26.18 -8.52
C ILE A 128 -23.00 -25.00 -9.46
N CYS A 129 -22.10 -24.04 -9.57
CA CYS A 129 -22.22 -22.92 -10.51
C CYS A 129 -22.25 -23.39 -11.97
N LEU A 130 -21.37 -24.32 -12.37
CA LEU A 130 -21.39 -24.90 -13.73
C LEU A 130 -22.72 -25.58 -14.04
N GLU A 131 -23.28 -26.32 -13.09
CA GLU A 131 -24.52 -27.06 -13.27
C GLU A 131 -25.75 -26.17 -13.52
N ILE A 132 -25.75 -24.97 -12.97
CA ILE A 132 -26.78 -23.93 -13.22
C ILE A 132 -26.44 -23.01 -14.41
N GLY A 133 -25.47 -23.39 -15.25
CA GLY A 133 -25.11 -22.68 -16.48
C GLY A 133 -24.17 -21.46 -16.28
N ARG A 134 -23.59 -21.31 -15.11
CA ARG A 134 -22.56 -20.27 -14.90
C ARG A 134 -21.23 -20.71 -15.51
N GLY A 135 -20.37 -19.77 -15.84
CA GLY A 135 -19.14 -20.07 -16.56
C GLY A 135 -19.26 -20.09 -18.08
N GLN A 136 -20.48 -20.06 -18.63
CA GLN A 136 -20.71 -20.07 -20.07
C GLN A 136 -20.57 -18.69 -20.71
N HIS A 137 -21.22 -17.69 -20.16
CA HIS A 137 -21.20 -16.30 -20.65
C HIS A 137 -20.01 -15.47 -20.12
N GLY A 138 -19.36 -15.92 -19.09
CA GLY A 138 -18.20 -15.32 -18.43
C GLY A 138 -17.41 -16.37 -17.68
N LEU A 139 -16.50 -15.96 -16.82
CA LEU A 139 -15.74 -16.84 -15.93
C LEU A 139 -16.46 -16.99 -14.59
N ILE A 140 -16.32 -18.13 -13.96
CA ILE A 140 -16.51 -18.28 -12.52
C ILE A 140 -15.18 -17.93 -11.86
N GLY A 141 -15.08 -16.72 -11.29
CA GLY A 141 -13.94 -16.28 -10.50
C GLY A 141 -14.06 -16.78 -9.08
N HIS A 142 -13.03 -17.43 -8.56
CA HIS A 142 -13.03 -17.95 -7.20
C HIS A 142 -11.80 -17.45 -6.47
N THR A 143 -11.99 -16.54 -5.51
CA THR A 143 -10.86 -15.99 -4.76
C THR A 143 -10.48 -16.85 -3.57
N GLN A 144 -9.19 -16.82 -3.25
CA GLN A 144 -8.60 -17.50 -2.11
C GLN A 144 -7.64 -16.53 -1.41
N PRO A 145 -7.60 -16.45 -0.06
CA PRO A 145 -6.71 -15.53 0.62
C PRO A 145 -5.23 -15.89 0.46
N ARG A 146 -4.92 -17.12 0.11
CA ARG A 146 -3.55 -17.66 0.06
C ARG A 146 -3.22 -18.33 -1.27
N ARG A 147 -2.01 -18.08 -1.80
CA ARG A 147 -1.54 -18.61 -3.09
C ARG A 147 -1.54 -20.14 -3.15
N ILE A 148 -1.12 -20.79 -2.06
CA ILE A 148 -1.07 -22.25 -1.98
C ILE A 148 -2.49 -22.82 -2.08
N ALA A 149 -3.46 -22.20 -1.38
CA ALA A 149 -4.85 -22.60 -1.44
C ALA A 149 -5.42 -22.48 -2.87
N ALA A 150 -5.21 -21.32 -3.52
CA ALA A 150 -5.70 -21.13 -4.90
C ALA A 150 -5.21 -22.23 -5.86
N ARG A 151 -3.91 -22.58 -5.78
CA ARG A 151 -3.34 -23.63 -6.63
C ARG A 151 -3.84 -25.03 -6.27
N SER A 152 -3.84 -25.40 -4.98
CA SER A 152 -4.25 -26.75 -4.55
C SER A 152 -5.73 -27.01 -4.80
N VAL A 153 -6.59 -26.01 -4.56
CA VAL A 153 -8.02 -26.08 -4.86
C VAL A 153 -8.26 -26.19 -6.36
N ALA A 154 -7.54 -25.41 -7.19
CA ALA A 154 -7.64 -25.51 -8.65
C ALA A 154 -7.29 -26.92 -9.14
N SER A 155 -6.18 -27.50 -8.66
CA SER A 155 -5.80 -28.87 -8.98
C SER A 155 -6.89 -29.86 -8.56
N ARG A 156 -7.45 -29.69 -7.37
CA ARG A 156 -8.49 -30.59 -6.86
C ARG A 156 -9.79 -30.50 -7.65
N VAL A 157 -10.24 -29.27 -7.97
CA VAL A 157 -11.45 -29.08 -8.79
C VAL A 157 -11.24 -29.61 -10.21
N ALA A 158 -10.05 -29.44 -10.82
CA ALA A 158 -9.72 -30.00 -12.12
C ALA A 158 -9.75 -31.54 -12.10
N GLU A 159 -9.15 -32.17 -11.07
CA GLU A 159 -9.18 -33.62 -10.86
C GLU A 159 -10.61 -34.14 -10.72
N GLU A 160 -11.46 -33.52 -9.92
CA GLU A 160 -12.86 -33.90 -9.72
C GLU A 160 -13.73 -33.72 -10.98
N LEU A 161 -13.37 -32.79 -11.86
CA LEU A 161 -14.01 -32.60 -13.16
C LEU A 161 -13.39 -33.43 -14.27
N GLY A 162 -12.33 -34.21 -13.99
CA GLY A 162 -11.64 -35.05 -14.96
C GLY A 162 -10.95 -34.27 -16.07
N THR A 163 -10.50 -33.04 -15.82
CA THR A 163 -9.85 -32.15 -16.80
C THR A 163 -8.44 -31.82 -16.41
N PRO A 164 -7.53 -31.60 -17.38
CA PRO A 164 -6.19 -31.08 -17.06
C PRO A 164 -6.26 -29.69 -16.42
N LEU A 165 -5.39 -29.44 -15.45
CA LEU A 165 -5.22 -28.11 -14.89
C LEU A 165 -4.69 -27.16 -15.96
N GLY A 166 -5.28 -25.95 -16.06
CA GLY A 166 -4.98 -24.95 -17.09
C GLY A 166 -5.96 -24.99 -18.28
N ALA A 167 -6.80 -26.03 -18.40
CA ALA A 167 -7.87 -26.10 -19.40
C ALA A 167 -9.18 -25.49 -18.86
N LEU A 168 -10.20 -26.31 -18.54
CA LEU A 168 -11.48 -25.79 -18.01
C LEU A 168 -11.34 -25.15 -16.63
N VAL A 169 -10.40 -25.63 -15.83
CA VAL A 169 -10.06 -25.07 -14.52
C VAL A 169 -8.65 -24.53 -14.59
N GLY A 170 -8.53 -23.23 -14.42
CA GLY A 170 -7.26 -22.54 -14.35
C GLY A 170 -7.06 -21.83 -13.02
N TYR A 171 -5.86 -21.32 -12.79
CA TYR A 171 -5.61 -20.45 -11.63
C TYR A 171 -4.63 -19.33 -11.99
N GLN A 172 -4.77 -18.22 -11.26
CA GLN A 172 -3.85 -17.10 -11.36
C GLN A 172 -3.45 -16.62 -9.95
N VAL A 173 -2.17 -16.67 -9.68
CA VAL A 173 -1.55 -16.10 -8.49
C VAL A 173 -0.49 -15.11 -8.91
N ARG A 174 0.06 -14.35 -7.98
CA ARG A 174 0.92 -13.19 -8.27
C ARG A 174 2.02 -13.43 -9.30
N PHE A 175 2.51 -14.68 -9.45
CA PHE A 175 3.64 -15.00 -10.31
C PHE A 175 3.36 -16.11 -11.33
N GLU A 176 2.15 -16.61 -11.38
CA GLU A 176 1.82 -17.77 -12.19
C GLU A 176 0.38 -17.62 -12.69
N ASP A 177 0.20 -17.74 -13.98
CA ASP A 177 -1.10 -17.83 -14.64
C ASP A 177 -1.15 -19.12 -15.45
N GLN A 178 -2.06 -20.02 -15.06
CA GLN A 178 -2.38 -21.26 -15.78
C GLN A 178 -3.86 -21.24 -16.13
N SER A 179 -4.27 -20.28 -16.94
CA SER A 179 -5.60 -20.19 -17.52
C SER A 179 -5.48 -19.93 -19.02
N ASP A 180 -6.46 -20.39 -19.80
CA ASP A 180 -6.55 -20.16 -21.23
C ASP A 180 -7.90 -19.56 -21.63
N SER A 181 -8.16 -19.43 -22.93
CA SER A 181 -9.41 -18.88 -23.46
C SER A 181 -10.63 -19.77 -23.18
N ASN A 182 -10.42 -21.06 -22.93
CA ASN A 182 -11.47 -22.05 -22.70
C ASN A 182 -11.76 -22.24 -21.19
N THR A 183 -10.98 -21.62 -20.34
CA THR A 183 -11.16 -21.69 -18.88
C THR A 183 -12.56 -21.21 -18.50
N LEU A 184 -13.28 -22.03 -17.72
CA LEU A 184 -14.61 -21.73 -17.18
C LEU A 184 -14.50 -21.29 -15.72
N ILE A 185 -13.64 -21.94 -14.94
CA ILE A 185 -13.39 -21.69 -13.52
C ILE A 185 -11.96 -21.17 -13.38
N LYS A 186 -11.81 -19.95 -12.85
CA LYS A 186 -10.52 -19.33 -12.59
C LYS A 186 -10.36 -19.08 -11.10
N LEU A 187 -9.46 -19.86 -10.47
CA LEU A 187 -9.10 -19.61 -9.09
C LEU A 187 -7.99 -18.56 -9.01
N MET A 188 -8.05 -17.68 -8.02
CA MET A 188 -7.08 -16.60 -7.88
C MET A 188 -6.98 -16.10 -6.44
N THR A 189 -5.96 -15.31 -6.15
CA THR A 189 -5.96 -14.59 -4.86
C THR A 189 -6.80 -13.31 -4.95
N ASP A 190 -7.33 -12.85 -3.80
CA ASP A 190 -8.15 -11.62 -3.71
C ASP A 190 -7.46 -10.42 -4.36
N GLY A 191 -6.14 -10.29 -4.15
CA GLY A 191 -5.34 -9.23 -4.75
C GLY A 191 -5.24 -9.30 -6.28
N ILE A 192 -5.36 -10.49 -6.90
CA ILE A 192 -5.42 -10.63 -8.37
C ILE A 192 -6.75 -10.10 -8.90
N LEU A 193 -7.88 -10.47 -8.29
CA LEU A 193 -9.18 -9.96 -8.71
C LEU A 193 -9.26 -8.43 -8.57
N LEU A 194 -8.71 -7.88 -7.48
CA LEU A 194 -8.61 -6.44 -7.32
C LEU A 194 -7.72 -5.77 -8.37
N ALA A 195 -6.60 -6.39 -8.76
CA ALA A 195 -5.76 -5.87 -9.83
C ALA A 195 -6.49 -5.87 -11.18
N GLU A 196 -7.32 -6.86 -11.47
CA GLU A 196 -8.12 -6.91 -12.69
C GLU A 196 -9.15 -5.77 -12.78
N THR A 197 -9.67 -5.25 -11.65
CA THR A 197 -10.59 -4.10 -11.65
C THR A 197 -9.97 -2.82 -12.24
N GLN A 198 -8.64 -2.73 -12.32
CA GLN A 198 -7.94 -1.60 -12.94
C GLN A 198 -8.14 -1.55 -14.46
N HIS A 199 -8.29 -2.70 -15.10
CA HIS A 199 -8.47 -2.85 -16.55
C HIS A 199 -9.90 -3.20 -16.93
N ASP A 200 -10.60 -3.92 -16.06
CA ASP A 200 -12.01 -4.31 -16.22
C ASP A 200 -12.83 -3.84 -15.01
N ARG A 201 -13.18 -2.54 -15.02
CA ARG A 201 -13.89 -1.89 -13.93
C ARG A 201 -15.23 -2.50 -13.60
N TYR A 202 -15.87 -3.16 -14.57
CA TYR A 202 -17.18 -3.79 -14.37
C TYR A 202 -17.08 -5.30 -14.21
N LEU A 203 -15.87 -5.85 -14.16
CA LEU A 203 -15.62 -7.29 -14.10
C LEU A 203 -16.43 -8.05 -15.16
N GLU A 204 -16.46 -7.51 -16.41
CA GLU A 204 -17.23 -8.03 -17.53
C GLU A 204 -16.77 -9.42 -18.00
N ARG A 205 -15.55 -9.81 -17.61
CA ARG A 205 -15.03 -11.17 -17.85
C ARG A 205 -15.70 -12.23 -17.00
N TYR A 206 -16.39 -11.84 -15.92
CA TYR A 206 -16.98 -12.74 -14.92
C TYR A 206 -18.50 -12.71 -14.97
N ASP A 207 -19.10 -13.88 -14.89
CA ASP A 207 -20.54 -14.03 -14.65
C ASP A 207 -20.85 -14.44 -13.19
N THR A 208 -19.86 -15.00 -12.50
CA THR A 208 -19.98 -15.42 -11.10
C THR A 208 -18.66 -15.14 -10.38
N ILE A 209 -18.74 -14.61 -9.17
CA ILE A 209 -17.59 -14.40 -8.28
C ILE A 209 -17.86 -15.10 -6.95
N ILE A 210 -16.93 -15.96 -6.55
CA ILE A 210 -16.92 -16.62 -5.25
C ILE A 210 -15.81 -15.97 -4.41
N VAL A 211 -16.18 -15.30 -3.33
CA VAL A 211 -15.25 -14.75 -2.33
C VAL A 211 -15.15 -15.75 -1.20
N ASP A 212 -14.08 -16.56 -1.20
CA ASP A 212 -13.91 -17.63 -0.22
C ASP A 212 -13.16 -17.16 1.03
N GLU A 213 -13.47 -17.80 2.16
CA GLU A 213 -12.87 -17.49 3.47
C GLU A 213 -13.02 -15.99 3.87
N ALA A 214 -14.18 -15.38 3.58
CA ALA A 214 -14.42 -13.95 3.80
C ALA A 214 -14.24 -13.53 5.28
N HIS A 215 -14.36 -14.45 6.21
CA HIS A 215 -14.13 -14.22 7.63
C HIS A 215 -12.66 -13.95 8.00
N GLU A 216 -11.70 -14.20 7.11
CA GLU A 216 -10.30 -13.76 7.33
C GLU A 216 -10.18 -12.23 7.35
N ARG A 217 -11.16 -11.50 6.79
CA ARG A 217 -11.26 -10.04 6.83
C ARG A 217 -9.93 -9.35 6.51
N SER A 218 -9.21 -9.89 5.49
CA SER A 218 -8.02 -9.22 4.98
C SER A 218 -8.40 -7.88 4.33
N LEU A 219 -7.42 -6.97 4.24
CA LEU A 219 -7.60 -5.66 3.60
C LEU A 219 -8.17 -5.78 2.18
N ASN A 220 -7.69 -6.77 1.42
CA ASN A 220 -8.17 -7.03 0.06
C ASN A 220 -9.62 -7.54 0.04
N ILE A 221 -9.98 -8.43 0.97
CA ILE A 221 -11.36 -8.96 1.09
C ILE A 221 -12.32 -7.83 1.42
N ASP A 222 -12.04 -7.02 2.45
CA ASP A 222 -12.93 -5.92 2.85
C ASP A 222 -13.09 -4.88 1.74
N PHE A 223 -12.02 -4.57 1.03
CA PHE A 223 -12.09 -3.68 -0.13
C PHE A 223 -12.88 -4.30 -1.29
N LEU A 224 -12.67 -5.59 -1.58
CA LEU A 224 -13.40 -6.30 -2.63
C LEU A 224 -14.90 -6.36 -2.34
N LEU A 225 -15.30 -6.65 -1.10
CA LEU A 225 -16.71 -6.71 -0.71
C LEU A 225 -17.40 -5.35 -0.84
N GLY A 226 -16.74 -4.26 -0.43
CA GLY A 226 -17.25 -2.91 -0.65
C GLY A 226 -17.35 -2.55 -2.15
N TYR A 227 -16.35 -2.96 -2.94
CA TYR A 227 -16.36 -2.77 -4.40
C TYR A 227 -17.51 -3.53 -5.07
N LEU A 228 -17.71 -4.80 -4.71
CA LEU A 228 -18.81 -5.60 -5.23
C LEU A 228 -20.17 -5.01 -4.86
N LYS A 229 -20.34 -4.47 -3.65
CA LYS A 229 -21.58 -3.78 -3.24
C LYS A 229 -21.90 -2.60 -4.16
N ILE A 230 -20.90 -1.81 -4.58
CA ILE A 230 -21.07 -0.70 -5.53
C ILE A 230 -21.36 -1.22 -6.95
N LEU A 231 -20.77 -2.36 -7.31
CA LEU A 231 -20.84 -2.93 -8.65
C LEU A 231 -22.19 -3.61 -8.94
N LEU A 232 -22.72 -4.36 -7.99
CA LEU A 232 -23.90 -5.22 -8.15
C LEU A 232 -25.15 -4.53 -8.75
N PRO A 233 -25.50 -3.28 -8.35
CA PRO A 233 -26.60 -2.57 -8.99
C PRO A 233 -26.41 -2.28 -10.48
N ARG A 234 -25.16 -2.26 -10.95
CA ARG A 234 -24.78 -2.01 -12.36
C ARG A 234 -24.58 -3.29 -13.16
N ARG A 235 -24.48 -4.42 -12.47
CA ARG A 235 -24.28 -5.76 -13.03
C ARG A 235 -25.30 -6.73 -12.46
N PRO A 236 -26.61 -6.58 -12.82
CA PRO A 236 -27.68 -7.44 -12.32
C PRO A 236 -27.51 -8.91 -12.75
N ASP A 237 -26.73 -9.17 -13.78
CA ASP A 237 -26.37 -10.50 -14.30
C ASP A 237 -25.29 -11.21 -13.45
N LEU A 238 -24.46 -10.46 -12.71
CA LEU A 238 -23.37 -11.00 -11.92
C LEU A 238 -23.91 -11.68 -10.66
N LYS A 239 -23.49 -12.91 -10.41
CA LYS A 239 -23.73 -13.62 -9.16
C LYS A 239 -22.53 -13.53 -8.25
N VAL A 240 -22.77 -13.30 -6.96
CA VAL A 240 -21.70 -13.25 -5.94
C VAL A 240 -22.03 -14.27 -4.85
N ILE A 241 -21.08 -15.11 -4.52
CA ILE A 241 -21.16 -16.07 -3.42
C ILE A 241 -20.08 -15.71 -2.42
N ILE A 242 -20.45 -15.50 -1.18
CA ILE A 242 -19.51 -15.20 -0.09
C ILE A 242 -19.52 -16.41 0.83
N THR A 243 -18.35 -17.07 0.93
CA THR A 243 -18.23 -18.16 1.88
C THR A 243 -17.56 -17.70 3.15
N SER A 244 -18.05 -18.20 4.25
CA SER A 244 -17.51 -17.94 5.58
C SER A 244 -17.48 -19.23 6.40
N ALA A 245 -16.60 -19.32 7.39
CA ALA A 245 -16.86 -20.17 8.54
C ALA A 245 -18.17 -19.69 9.21
N THR A 246 -18.64 -20.41 10.22
CA THR A 246 -19.89 -20.06 10.96
C THR A 246 -19.77 -18.76 11.77
N ILE A 247 -19.06 -17.77 11.25
CA ILE A 247 -18.63 -16.56 11.94
C ILE A 247 -19.16 -15.36 11.17
N ASP A 248 -19.80 -14.40 11.87
CA ASP A 248 -20.15 -13.06 11.40
C ASP A 248 -21.11 -13.01 10.18
N LEU A 249 -21.94 -14.01 10.02
CA LEU A 249 -22.81 -14.20 8.85
C LEU A 249 -23.82 -13.08 8.67
N GLU A 250 -24.39 -12.62 9.80
CA GLU A 250 -25.39 -11.55 9.76
C GLU A 250 -24.80 -10.23 9.24
N ARG A 251 -23.55 -9.92 9.54
CA ARG A 251 -22.91 -8.72 9.03
C ARG A 251 -22.74 -8.78 7.50
N PHE A 252 -22.32 -9.92 6.96
CA PHE A 252 -22.26 -10.10 5.49
C PHE A 252 -23.64 -10.00 4.86
N SER A 253 -24.66 -10.64 5.44
CA SER A 253 -26.03 -10.58 4.96
C SER A 253 -26.56 -9.14 4.94
N LYS A 254 -26.49 -8.41 6.05
CA LYS A 254 -26.88 -7.00 6.15
C LYS A 254 -26.10 -6.10 5.20
N HIS A 255 -24.80 -6.37 5.04
CA HIS A 255 -23.97 -5.62 4.10
C HIS A 255 -24.50 -5.75 2.67
N PHE A 256 -25.02 -6.90 2.27
CA PHE A 256 -25.60 -7.14 0.94
C PHE A 256 -27.12 -7.13 0.92
N ASN A 257 -27.75 -6.21 1.67
CA ASN A 257 -29.19 -5.96 1.67
C ASN A 257 -30.02 -7.21 2.07
N ASP A 258 -29.64 -7.84 3.16
CA ASP A 258 -30.25 -9.05 3.72
C ASP A 258 -30.17 -10.24 2.74
N ALA A 259 -29.00 -10.43 2.14
CA ALA A 259 -28.73 -11.58 1.27
C ALA A 259 -28.98 -12.90 2.04
N PRO A 260 -29.58 -13.92 1.38
CA PRO A 260 -29.89 -15.18 2.03
C PRO A 260 -28.63 -15.87 2.54
N ILE A 261 -28.77 -16.52 3.69
CA ILE A 261 -27.73 -17.35 4.31
C ILE A 261 -28.15 -18.81 4.14
N VAL A 262 -27.25 -19.62 3.61
CA VAL A 262 -27.41 -21.09 3.59
C VAL A 262 -26.32 -21.69 4.47
N GLU A 263 -26.71 -22.45 5.46
CA GLU A 263 -25.79 -23.12 6.38
C GLU A 263 -25.54 -24.55 5.97
N VAL A 264 -24.25 -24.88 5.80
CA VAL A 264 -23.79 -26.25 5.56
C VAL A 264 -23.17 -26.76 6.85
N SER A 265 -23.98 -27.41 7.67
CA SER A 265 -23.49 -28.08 8.89
C SER A 265 -22.70 -29.32 8.49
N GLY A 266 -21.42 -29.39 8.92
CA GLY A 266 -20.63 -30.61 8.80
C GLY A 266 -21.09 -31.67 9.79
N ARG A 267 -20.91 -32.96 9.43
CA ARG A 267 -20.90 -34.02 10.44
C ARG A 267 -19.62 -33.89 11.25
N THR A 268 -19.57 -32.97 12.21
CA THR A 268 -18.48 -32.91 13.17
C THR A 268 -18.85 -33.78 14.35
N PHE A 269 -17.91 -34.62 14.74
CA PHE A 269 -18.05 -35.30 16.03
C PHE A 269 -17.98 -34.29 17.15
N PRO A 270 -18.59 -34.56 18.34
CA PRO A 270 -18.54 -33.65 19.45
C PRO A 270 -17.10 -33.44 19.90
N VAL A 271 -16.78 -32.19 20.27
CA VAL A 271 -15.47 -31.81 20.81
C VAL A 271 -15.68 -31.26 22.22
N GLU A 272 -15.16 -31.97 23.19
CA GLU A 272 -15.12 -31.53 24.57
C GLU A 272 -14.06 -30.42 24.75
N THR A 273 -14.32 -29.49 25.66
CA THR A 273 -13.36 -28.42 25.98
C THR A 273 -12.91 -28.55 27.43
N TRP A 274 -11.61 -28.63 27.62
CA TRP A 274 -10.98 -28.63 28.95
C TRP A 274 -10.23 -27.31 29.14
N TYR A 275 -10.42 -26.64 30.27
CA TYR A 275 -9.67 -25.45 30.64
C TYR A 275 -8.56 -25.80 31.63
N ARG A 276 -7.33 -25.40 31.37
CA ARG A 276 -6.12 -25.65 32.14
C ARG A 276 -5.30 -24.35 32.20
N PRO A 277 -5.70 -23.38 33.06
CA PRO A 277 -4.98 -22.12 33.17
C PRO A 277 -3.52 -22.35 33.62
N LEU A 278 -2.60 -21.48 33.16
CA LEU A 278 -1.18 -21.51 33.48
C LEU A 278 -0.88 -21.02 34.90
N THR A 279 -1.76 -20.19 35.46
CA THR A 279 -1.68 -19.64 36.81
C THR A 279 -2.56 -20.46 37.72
N SER A 280 -2.05 -20.84 38.91
CA SER A 280 -2.85 -21.48 39.92
C SER A 280 -3.88 -20.54 40.51
N GLU A 281 -5.07 -21.03 40.79
CA GLU A 281 -6.04 -20.30 41.62
C GLU A 281 -5.49 -20.18 43.04
N GLN A 282 -5.74 -19.03 43.69
CA GLN A 282 -5.50 -18.90 45.13
C GLN A 282 -6.54 -19.79 45.85
N ASP A 283 -6.07 -20.52 46.88
CA ASP A 283 -7.01 -21.23 47.77
C ASP A 283 -7.93 -20.23 48.50
N GLU A 284 -8.98 -20.73 49.15
CA GLU A 284 -9.93 -19.91 49.95
C GLU A 284 -9.25 -19.13 51.08
N GLU A 285 -8.00 -19.47 51.43
CA GLU A 285 -7.15 -18.78 52.41
C GLU A 285 -6.15 -17.81 51.79
N GLY A 286 -6.10 -17.68 50.46
CA GLY A 286 -5.24 -16.73 49.72
C GLY A 286 -3.79 -17.18 49.53
N ASN A 287 -3.46 -18.46 49.77
CA ASN A 287 -2.12 -19.03 49.54
C ASN A 287 -2.01 -19.54 48.09
N GLN A 288 -0.93 -19.24 47.39
CA GLN A 288 -0.59 -19.86 46.11
C GLN A 288 -0.25 -21.34 46.33
N VAL A 289 -1.04 -22.25 45.78
CA VAL A 289 -0.87 -23.70 46.02
C VAL A 289 0.05 -24.35 44.99
N GLU A 290 0.29 -23.75 43.84
CA GLU A 290 1.18 -24.27 42.79
C GLU A 290 1.99 -23.16 42.11
N GLU A 291 3.19 -23.47 41.61
CA GLU A 291 4.03 -22.61 40.82
C GLU A 291 3.39 -22.33 39.43
N ASP A 292 3.50 -21.08 38.92
CA ASP A 292 3.12 -20.74 37.58
C ASP A 292 3.81 -21.64 36.54
N LEU A 293 3.02 -22.40 35.79
CA LEU A 293 3.55 -23.27 34.72
C LEU A 293 3.93 -22.45 33.49
N SER A 294 5.11 -22.73 32.93
CA SER A 294 5.41 -22.26 31.59
C SER A 294 4.51 -22.97 30.57
N VAL A 295 4.26 -22.30 29.40
CA VAL A 295 3.47 -22.91 28.31
C VAL A 295 4.00 -24.28 27.91
N ASP A 296 5.34 -24.44 27.87
CA ASP A 296 5.98 -25.68 27.46
C ASP A 296 5.77 -26.81 28.53
N GLN A 297 5.81 -26.48 29.80
CA GLN A 297 5.49 -27.39 30.91
C GLN A 297 4.02 -27.80 30.88
N ALA A 298 3.11 -26.83 30.65
CA ALA A 298 1.69 -27.09 30.56
C ALA A 298 1.34 -28.00 29.34
N ILE A 299 2.05 -27.87 28.23
CA ILE A 299 1.91 -28.79 27.08
C ILE A 299 2.31 -30.22 27.47
N ILE A 300 3.42 -30.41 28.17
CA ILE A 300 3.86 -31.74 28.64
C ILE A 300 2.82 -32.33 29.58
N ALA A 301 2.40 -31.59 30.61
CA ALA A 301 1.39 -32.04 31.58
C ALA A 301 0.08 -32.42 30.88
N THR A 302 -0.36 -31.61 29.88
CA THR A 302 -1.54 -31.91 29.10
C THR A 302 -1.40 -33.18 28.26
N LEU A 303 -0.24 -33.42 27.67
CA LEU A 303 0.04 -34.66 26.92
C LEU A 303 -0.01 -35.88 27.79
N ASP A 304 0.48 -35.79 29.04
CA ASP A 304 0.41 -36.86 30.07
C ASP A 304 -1.05 -37.09 30.53
N GLU A 305 -1.83 -36.02 30.71
CA GLU A 305 -3.27 -36.08 31.01
C GLU A 305 -4.04 -36.79 29.88
N ILE A 306 -3.80 -36.41 28.63
CA ILE A 306 -4.38 -37.05 27.45
C ILE A 306 -4.00 -38.53 27.39
N ALA A 307 -2.75 -38.87 27.65
CA ALA A 307 -2.30 -40.23 27.65
C ALA A 307 -2.93 -41.06 28.81
N ALA A 308 -3.19 -40.44 29.96
CA ALA A 308 -3.93 -41.07 31.07
C ALA A 308 -5.40 -41.29 30.71
N PHE A 309 -6.04 -40.30 30.12
CA PHE A 309 -7.40 -40.39 29.61
C PHE A 309 -7.57 -41.50 28.58
N GLU A 310 -6.68 -41.60 27.57
CA GLU A 310 -6.73 -42.67 26.56
C GLU A 310 -6.60 -44.06 27.18
N ARG A 311 -5.74 -44.22 28.19
CA ARG A 311 -5.58 -45.47 28.91
C ARG A 311 -6.85 -45.85 29.69
N SER A 312 -7.48 -44.91 30.36
CA SER A 312 -8.72 -45.14 31.10
C SER A 312 -9.88 -45.54 30.18
N GLU A 313 -9.96 -44.91 29.01
CA GLU A 313 -10.98 -45.15 27.99
C GLU A 313 -10.62 -46.32 27.02
N ARG A 314 -9.47 -46.98 27.19
CA ARG A 314 -8.92 -48.02 26.32
C ARG A 314 -8.85 -47.59 24.83
N LYS A 315 -8.56 -46.31 24.58
CA LYS A 315 -8.40 -45.73 23.25
C LYS A 315 -6.96 -45.89 22.77
N SER A 316 -6.77 -45.97 21.45
CA SER A 316 -5.46 -45.87 20.83
C SER A 316 -4.91 -44.43 20.96
N PRO A 317 -3.58 -44.23 20.99
CA PRO A 317 -2.98 -42.92 21.00
C PRO A 317 -3.44 -42.10 19.77
N GLY A 318 -3.97 -40.90 20.02
CA GLY A 318 -4.40 -39.97 18.98
C GLY A 318 -3.40 -38.85 18.73
N ASP A 319 -3.45 -38.26 17.53
CA ASP A 319 -2.61 -37.13 17.16
C ASP A 319 -3.04 -35.85 17.83
N VAL A 320 -2.07 -34.99 18.16
CA VAL A 320 -2.23 -33.75 18.89
C VAL A 320 -1.77 -32.58 18.04
N LEU A 321 -2.60 -31.55 17.94
CA LEU A 321 -2.24 -30.26 17.32
C LEU A 321 -2.12 -29.20 18.42
N VAL A 322 -0.94 -28.58 18.52
CA VAL A 322 -0.65 -27.56 19.53
C VAL A 322 -0.53 -26.20 18.84
N PHE A 323 -1.32 -25.24 19.26
CA PHE A 323 -1.24 -23.87 18.75
C PHE A 323 -0.33 -22.98 19.61
N LEU A 324 0.68 -22.38 18.97
CA LEU A 324 1.68 -21.51 19.58
C LEU A 324 1.79 -20.19 18.80
N PRO A 325 2.17 -19.07 19.46
CA PRO A 325 2.13 -17.74 18.82
C PRO A 325 3.20 -17.53 17.74
N GLY A 326 4.29 -18.28 17.75
CA GLY A 326 5.37 -18.04 16.81
C GLY A 326 6.39 -19.17 16.67
N GLU A 327 7.33 -18.96 15.77
CA GLU A 327 8.38 -19.92 15.40
C GLU A 327 9.34 -20.19 16.57
N ARG A 328 9.65 -19.15 17.38
CA ARG A 328 10.52 -19.29 18.54
C ARG A 328 9.87 -20.22 19.57
N GLU A 329 8.63 -19.93 19.91
CA GLU A 329 7.86 -20.69 20.88
C GLU A 329 7.65 -22.14 20.41
N ILE A 330 7.47 -22.38 19.11
CA ILE A 330 7.42 -23.74 18.52
C ILE A 330 8.75 -24.48 18.70
N ARG A 331 9.87 -23.81 18.52
CA ARG A 331 11.20 -24.46 18.70
C ARG A 331 11.46 -24.78 20.16
N ASP A 332 11.18 -23.81 21.05
CA ASP A 332 11.39 -23.99 22.49
C ASP A 332 10.53 -25.16 22.99
N ALA A 333 9.25 -25.25 22.62
CA ALA A 333 8.37 -26.36 22.94
C ALA A 333 8.84 -27.69 22.31
N ALA A 334 9.30 -27.69 21.05
CA ALA A 334 9.81 -28.87 20.39
C ALA A 334 11.06 -29.42 21.10
N ASP A 335 11.94 -28.55 21.56
CA ASP A 335 13.16 -28.96 22.28
C ASP A 335 12.83 -29.49 23.68
N MET A 336 11.88 -28.92 24.40
CA MET A 336 11.37 -29.42 25.66
C MET A 336 10.70 -30.79 25.50
N LEU A 337 9.84 -30.97 24.51
CA LEU A 337 9.19 -32.26 24.22
C LEU A 337 10.19 -33.36 23.83
N ARG A 338 11.26 -33.02 23.08
CA ARG A 338 12.33 -34.00 22.77
C ARG A 338 13.11 -34.41 24.02
N LYS A 339 13.38 -33.45 24.91
CA LYS A 339 14.04 -33.75 26.20
C LYS A 339 13.18 -34.63 27.11
N ALA A 340 11.85 -34.48 27.04
CA ALA A 340 10.91 -35.31 27.78
C ALA A 340 10.86 -36.78 27.31
N GLN A 341 11.50 -37.11 26.16
CA GLN A 341 11.64 -38.48 25.63
C GLN A 341 10.33 -39.28 25.55
N LEU A 342 9.26 -38.61 25.04
CA LEU A 342 7.93 -39.22 24.88
C LEU A 342 8.00 -40.48 24.00
N LYS A 343 7.58 -41.63 24.53
CA LYS A 343 7.64 -42.92 23.84
C LYS A 343 6.73 -42.93 22.61
N HIS A 344 7.22 -43.42 21.47
CA HIS A 344 6.45 -43.57 20.22
C HIS A 344 5.76 -42.29 19.75
N THR A 345 6.37 -41.10 19.98
CA THR A 345 5.81 -39.80 19.63
C THR A 345 6.70 -39.08 18.63
N GLU A 346 6.18 -38.73 17.47
CA GLU A 346 6.82 -37.87 16.48
C GLU A 346 6.43 -36.41 16.72
N ILE A 347 7.42 -35.49 16.80
CA ILE A 347 7.20 -34.05 17.01
C ILE A 347 7.50 -33.34 15.71
N LEU A 348 6.50 -32.68 15.14
CA LEU A 348 6.59 -31.94 13.87
C LEU A 348 6.24 -30.45 14.05
N PRO A 349 7.16 -29.55 13.71
CA PRO A 349 6.82 -28.13 13.61
C PRO A 349 6.00 -27.85 12.34
N LEU A 350 5.08 -26.87 12.41
CA LEU A 350 4.26 -26.43 11.29
C LEU A 350 4.08 -24.90 11.31
N TYR A 351 4.87 -24.19 10.52
CA TYR A 351 4.76 -22.74 10.32
C TYR A 351 5.12 -22.35 8.89
N ALA A 352 4.72 -21.17 8.47
CA ALA A 352 4.79 -20.73 7.08
C ALA A 352 6.21 -20.75 6.46
N ARG A 353 7.25 -20.65 7.30
CA ARG A 353 8.66 -20.60 6.85
C ARG A 353 9.31 -21.96 6.58
N LEU A 354 8.64 -23.05 6.92
CA LEU A 354 9.14 -24.38 6.61
C LEU A 354 9.19 -24.64 5.11
N SER A 355 10.12 -25.47 4.70
CA SER A 355 10.17 -25.94 3.30
C SER A 355 8.92 -26.77 2.98
N PRO A 356 8.49 -26.83 1.70
CA PRO A 356 7.35 -27.66 1.30
C PRO A 356 7.51 -29.14 1.67
N ALA A 357 8.74 -29.66 1.63
CA ALA A 357 9.01 -31.04 2.04
C ALA A 357 8.77 -31.26 3.53
N GLU A 358 9.14 -30.29 4.37
CA GLU A 358 8.87 -30.34 5.81
C GLU A 358 7.37 -30.18 6.09
N GLN A 359 6.68 -29.27 5.38
CA GLN A 359 5.23 -29.11 5.51
C GLN A 359 4.47 -30.36 5.04
N GLN A 360 4.96 -31.09 4.03
CA GLN A 360 4.35 -32.31 3.56
C GLN A 360 4.47 -33.50 4.55
N ARG A 361 5.41 -33.46 5.49
CA ARG A 361 5.56 -34.51 6.49
C ARG A 361 4.31 -34.73 7.32
N ILE A 362 3.52 -33.70 7.58
CA ILE A 362 2.27 -33.84 8.34
C ILE A 362 1.21 -34.71 7.66
N PHE A 363 1.31 -34.91 6.34
CA PHE A 363 0.37 -35.74 5.57
C PHE A 363 0.83 -37.18 5.39
N GLN A 364 2.06 -37.50 5.79
CA GLN A 364 2.59 -38.86 5.67
C GLN A 364 2.02 -39.77 6.77
N SER A 365 1.80 -41.05 6.45
CA SER A 365 1.42 -42.05 7.46
C SER A 365 2.54 -42.26 8.50
N HIS A 366 2.18 -42.55 9.73
CA HIS A 366 3.12 -42.77 10.84
C HIS A 366 2.61 -43.86 11.81
N PRO A 367 3.50 -44.56 12.48
CA PRO A 367 3.13 -45.70 13.30
C PRO A 367 2.74 -45.36 14.74
N GLY A 368 2.97 -44.16 15.23
CA GLY A 368 2.73 -43.75 16.63
C GLY A 368 1.93 -42.48 16.74
N ARG A 369 1.98 -41.85 17.93
CA ARG A 369 1.38 -40.51 18.13
C ARG A 369 2.19 -39.47 17.38
N ARG A 370 1.52 -38.48 16.82
CA ARG A 370 2.15 -37.29 16.26
C ARG A 370 1.70 -36.05 17.02
N VAL A 371 2.67 -35.21 17.43
CA VAL A 371 2.43 -33.90 18.02
C VAL A 371 2.86 -32.85 17.00
N VAL A 372 1.90 -32.10 16.46
CA VAL A 372 2.13 -31.03 15.49
C VAL A 372 2.11 -29.70 16.22
N LEU A 373 3.25 -28.99 16.27
CA LEU A 373 3.37 -27.68 16.88
C LEU A 373 3.17 -26.62 15.79
N ALA A 374 2.06 -25.88 15.83
CA ALA A 374 1.66 -25.01 14.75
C ALA A 374 1.43 -23.57 15.16
N THR A 375 1.66 -22.63 14.24
CA THR A 375 1.10 -21.29 14.33
C THR A 375 -0.35 -21.27 13.81
N ASN A 376 -0.97 -20.10 13.75
CA ASN A 376 -2.29 -19.89 13.12
C ASN A 376 -2.39 -20.34 11.65
N VAL A 377 -1.32 -20.80 11.03
CA VAL A 377 -1.33 -21.44 9.71
C VAL A 377 -2.20 -22.70 9.67
N ALA A 378 -2.27 -23.42 10.79
CA ALA A 378 -3.14 -24.59 10.95
C ALA A 378 -4.57 -24.23 11.37
N GLU A 379 -4.87 -22.95 11.66
CA GLU A 379 -6.18 -22.50 12.10
C GLU A 379 -7.18 -22.42 10.94
N THR A 380 -6.77 -21.97 9.74
CA THR A 380 -7.65 -21.82 8.58
C THR A 380 -7.18 -22.58 7.34
N SER A 381 -5.89 -22.54 7.00
CA SER A 381 -5.39 -22.84 5.66
C SER A 381 -4.96 -24.27 5.41
N LEU A 382 -4.55 -25.01 6.44
CA LEU A 382 -4.07 -26.38 6.30
C LEU A 382 -4.88 -27.30 7.21
N THR A 383 -5.47 -28.31 6.61
CA THR A 383 -6.12 -29.40 7.35
C THR A 383 -5.09 -30.45 7.67
N VAL A 384 -4.70 -30.56 8.93
CA VAL A 384 -3.86 -31.66 9.41
C VAL A 384 -4.74 -32.88 9.60
N PRO A 385 -4.46 -34.01 8.91
CA PRO A 385 -5.29 -35.21 9.03
C PRO A 385 -5.09 -35.90 10.39
N GLY A 386 -6.09 -36.63 10.86
CA GLY A 386 -5.97 -37.53 12.01
C GLY A 386 -5.94 -36.88 13.38
N ILE A 387 -6.11 -35.55 13.47
CA ILE A 387 -6.06 -34.83 14.77
C ILE A 387 -7.28 -35.17 15.62
N ARG A 388 -7.00 -35.74 16.80
CA ARG A 388 -7.98 -36.02 17.81
C ARG A 388 -7.96 -35.01 18.94
N TYR A 389 -6.80 -34.43 19.24
CA TYR A 389 -6.62 -33.50 20.35
C TYR A 389 -6.05 -32.18 19.88
N VAL A 390 -6.55 -31.08 20.45
CA VAL A 390 -6.03 -29.72 20.26
C VAL A 390 -5.56 -29.17 21.59
N ILE A 391 -4.36 -28.61 21.64
CA ILE A 391 -3.88 -27.80 22.76
C ILE A 391 -3.76 -26.36 22.26
N ASP A 392 -4.50 -25.46 22.91
CA ASP A 392 -4.55 -24.04 22.51
C ASP A 392 -3.93 -23.14 23.58
N SER A 393 -2.80 -22.51 23.28
CA SER A 393 -2.15 -21.54 24.16
C SER A 393 -2.94 -20.24 24.33
N GLY A 394 -4.00 -20.02 23.54
CA GLY A 394 -4.82 -18.82 23.59
C GLY A 394 -4.20 -17.57 23.01
N THR A 395 -3.02 -17.68 22.40
CA THR A 395 -2.27 -16.51 21.89
C THR A 395 -1.88 -16.66 20.42
N ALA A 396 -1.67 -15.52 19.76
CA ALA A 396 -1.13 -15.45 18.39
C ALA A 396 -0.32 -14.16 18.19
N ARG A 397 0.55 -14.14 17.16
CA ARG A 397 1.18 -12.91 16.69
C ARG A 397 0.24 -12.23 15.72
N ILE A 398 -0.27 -11.05 16.10
CA ILE A 398 -1.19 -10.25 15.30
C ILE A 398 -0.46 -9.02 14.80
N SER A 399 -0.53 -8.80 13.49
CA SER A 399 0.07 -7.62 12.87
C SER A 399 -0.74 -6.38 13.20
N ARG A 400 -0.11 -5.37 13.83
CA ARG A 400 -0.72 -4.07 14.14
C ARG A 400 0.15 -2.94 13.68
N TYR A 401 -0.45 -1.96 13.04
CA TYR A 401 0.24 -0.74 12.60
C TYR A 401 0.10 0.35 13.68
N SER A 402 1.21 0.87 14.14
CA SER A 402 1.22 1.99 15.08
C SER A 402 1.23 3.32 14.32
N TYR A 403 0.12 4.03 14.31
CA TYR A 403 0.02 5.37 13.70
C TYR A 403 0.97 6.38 14.32
N ARG A 404 1.21 6.28 15.64
CA ARG A 404 2.17 7.13 16.35
C ARG A 404 3.61 6.83 15.95
N ALA A 405 3.95 5.54 15.89
CA ALA A 405 5.31 5.10 15.57
C ALA A 405 5.55 4.89 14.06
N LYS A 406 4.50 4.85 13.21
CA LYS A 406 4.59 4.53 11.76
C LYS A 406 5.33 3.21 11.50
N VAL A 407 5.14 2.25 12.38
CA VAL A 407 5.82 0.95 12.39
C VAL A 407 4.79 -0.16 12.49
N GLN A 408 4.99 -1.20 11.67
CA GLN A 408 4.29 -2.47 11.83
C GLN A 408 4.87 -3.22 13.02
N ARG A 409 4.01 -3.67 13.94
CA ARG A 409 4.37 -4.47 15.09
C ARG A 409 3.73 -5.85 14.98
N LEU A 410 4.34 -6.85 15.57
CA LEU A 410 3.83 -8.21 15.66
C LEU A 410 3.79 -8.65 17.14
N PRO A 411 2.99 -7.96 17.98
CA PRO A 411 2.85 -8.38 19.36
C PRO A 411 2.23 -9.78 19.47
N ILE A 412 2.52 -10.46 20.55
CA ILE A 412 1.78 -11.65 20.97
C ILE A 412 0.55 -11.14 21.74
N GLU A 413 -0.62 -11.47 21.25
CA GLU A 413 -1.91 -11.04 21.82
C GLU A 413 -2.80 -12.25 22.04
N ALA A 414 -3.77 -12.11 22.96
CA ALA A 414 -4.84 -13.09 23.12
C ALA A 414 -5.67 -13.16 21.83
N ILE A 415 -6.04 -14.38 21.42
CA ILE A 415 -6.92 -14.59 20.27
C ILE A 415 -8.37 -14.33 20.63
N SER A 416 -9.21 -14.04 19.63
CA SER A 416 -10.66 -13.90 19.80
C SER A 416 -11.35 -15.22 20.11
N GLN A 417 -12.60 -15.16 20.60
CA GLN A 417 -13.43 -16.36 20.83
C GLN A 417 -13.62 -17.16 19.52
N ALA A 418 -13.86 -16.47 18.41
CA ALA A 418 -14.02 -17.10 17.09
C ALA A 418 -12.77 -17.86 16.66
N SER A 419 -11.56 -17.29 16.85
CA SER A 419 -10.30 -17.95 16.55
C SER A 419 -10.09 -19.18 17.45
N ALA A 420 -10.37 -19.08 18.75
CA ALA A 420 -10.31 -20.20 19.69
C ALA A 420 -11.29 -21.34 19.28
N ASN A 421 -12.49 -21.01 18.81
CA ASN A 421 -13.46 -21.98 18.34
C ASN A 421 -13.03 -22.61 17.00
N GLN A 422 -12.37 -21.86 16.10
CA GLN A 422 -11.78 -22.41 14.87
C GLN A 422 -10.66 -23.42 15.20
N ARG A 423 -9.78 -23.11 16.19
CA ARG A 423 -8.75 -24.03 16.68
C ARG A 423 -9.39 -25.29 17.26
N LYS A 424 -10.42 -25.16 18.09
CA LYS A 424 -11.22 -26.27 18.59
C LYS A 424 -11.75 -27.15 17.46
N GLY A 425 -12.26 -26.57 16.39
CA GLY A 425 -12.79 -27.28 15.21
C GLY A 425 -11.75 -28.04 14.38
N ARG A 426 -10.47 -28.03 14.76
CA ARG A 426 -9.43 -28.81 14.10
C ARG A 426 -9.40 -30.28 14.54
N CYS A 427 -9.89 -30.60 15.72
CA CYS A 427 -10.27 -31.96 16.11
C CYS A 427 -11.78 -32.19 15.88
N GLY A 428 -12.30 -33.38 16.12
CA GLY A 428 -13.72 -33.70 15.90
C GLY A 428 -14.11 -33.90 14.42
N ARG A 429 -13.15 -34.11 13.53
CA ARG A 429 -13.43 -34.32 12.10
C ARG A 429 -13.58 -35.78 11.72
N VAL A 430 -12.82 -36.65 12.37
CA VAL A 430 -12.78 -38.07 12.11
C VAL A 430 -13.46 -38.85 13.21
N GLU A 431 -13.34 -38.36 14.44
CA GLU A 431 -13.89 -38.99 15.67
C GLU A 431 -14.05 -37.89 16.75
N PRO A 432 -14.78 -38.23 17.87
CA PRO A 432 -14.89 -37.28 18.99
C PRO A 432 -13.52 -36.81 19.47
N GLY A 433 -13.40 -35.48 19.67
CA GLY A 433 -12.12 -34.86 20.02
C GLY A 433 -12.15 -34.13 21.35
N ILE A 434 -10.98 -33.71 21.83
CA ILE A 434 -10.82 -32.87 23.02
C ILE A 434 -9.96 -31.66 22.65
N CYS A 435 -10.42 -30.48 23.04
CA CYS A 435 -9.67 -29.23 22.95
C CYS A 435 -9.29 -28.76 24.35
N VAL A 436 -8.00 -28.76 24.66
CA VAL A 436 -7.46 -28.26 25.93
C VAL A 436 -7.03 -26.80 25.73
N ARG A 437 -7.64 -25.88 26.46
CA ARG A 437 -7.32 -24.45 26.48
C ARG A 437 -6.41 -24.15 27.68
N LEU A 438 -5.21 -23.65 27.43
CA LEU A 438 -4.23 -23.32 28.48
C LEU A 438 -4.52 -21.95 29.12
N TYR A 439 -5.78 -21.63 29.31
CA TYR A 439 -6.29 -20.40 29.92
C TYR A 439 -7.67 -20.68 30.56
N ALA A 440 -8.12 -19.77 31.42
CA ALA A 440 -9.38 -19.91 32.14
C ALA A 440 -10.61 -19.70 31.24
N GLU A 441 -11.76 -20.25 31.66
CA GLU A 441 -13.03 -20.07 30.95
C GLU A 441 -13.50 -18.61 31.05
N GLU A 442 -13.28 -17.94 32.15
CA GLU A 442 -13.57 -16.53 32.38
C GLU A 442 -12.77 -15.65 31.42
N ASP A 443 -11.47 -15.97 31.21
CA ASP A 443 -10.64 -15.29 30.22
C ASP A 443 -11.21 -15.47 28.80
N PHE A 444 -11.60 -16.70 28.42
CA PHE A 444 -12.25 -16.93 27.13
C PHE A 444 -13.51 -16.11 26.95
N ASN A 445 -14.38 -16.08 27.97
CA ASN A 445 -15.65 -15.35 27.90
C ASN A 445 -15.45 -13.81 27.87
N GLY A 446 -14.37 -13.31 28.44
CA GLY A 446 -13.99 -11.90 28.43
C GLY A 446 -13.29 -11.44 27.13
N ARG A 447 -12.92 -12.36 26.25
CA ARG A 447 -12.25 -12.02 24.97
C ARG A 447 -13.21 -11.43 23.95
N PRO A 448 -12.72 -10.58 23.02
CA PRO A 448 -13.50 -10.14 21.88
C PRO A 448 -14.07 -11.32 21.09
N GLU A 449 -15.30 -11.20 20.64
CA GLU A 449 -15.94 -12.24 19.83
C GLU A 449 -15.17 -12.54 18.53
N PHE A 450 -14.73 -11.46 17.82
CA PHE A 450 -13.99 -11.54 16.57
C PHE A 450 -12.65 -10.81 16.67
N THR A 451 -11.70 -11.21 15.82
CA THR A 451 -10.45 -10.47 15.63
C THR A 451 -10.71 -9.22 14.80
N ASP A 452 -10.14 -8.08 15.18
CA ASP A 452 -10.22 -6.85 14.39
C ASP A 452 -9.87 -7.09 12.93
N PRO A 453 -10.67 -6.64 11.95
CA PRO A 453 -10.32 -6.76 10.54
C PRO A 453 -9.03 -6.00 10.21
N GLU A 454 -8.33 -6.45 9.17
CA GLU A 454 -7.02 -5.88 8.81
C GLU A 454 -7.10 -4.38 8.48
N ILE A 455 -8.23 -3.91 7.94
CA ILE A 455 -8.45 -2.50 7.61
C ILE A 455 -8.35 -1.57 8.84
N LEU A 456 -8.66 -2.06 10.04
CA LEU A 456 -8.58 -1.28 11.28
C LEU A 456 -7.17 -1.27 11.89
N ARG A 457 -6.27 -2.14 11.43
CA ARG A 457 -4.95 -2.37 12.03
C ARG A 457 -3.76 -2.26 11.06
N THR A 458 -3.97 -1.67 9.88
CA THR A 458 -2.91 -1.50 8.85
C THR A 458 -2.90 -0.09 8.30
N ASN A 459 -1.86 0.25 7.51
CA ASN A 459 -1.79 1.52 6.78
C ASN A 459 -2.66 1.48 5.53
N LEU A 460 -3.47 2.51 5.30
CA LEU A 460 -4.48 2.55 4.24
C LEU A 460 -4.00 3.17 2.92
N ALA A 461 -2.74 3.58 2.80
CA ALA A 461 -2.24 4.30 1.62
C ALA A 461 -2.51 3.54 0.29
N ALA A 462 -2.28 2.22 0.27
CA ALA A 462 -2.51 1.42 -0.93
C ALA A 462 -4.00 1.37 -1.33
N VAL A 463 -4.90 1.22 -0.36
CA VAL A 463 -6.36 1.21 -0.60
C VAL A 463 -6.83 2.57 -1.09
N ILE A 464 -6.43 3.66 -0.41
CA ILE A 464 -6.77 5.03 -0.80
C ILE A 464 -6.29 5.32 -2.22
N LEU A 465 -5.05 4.94 -2.55
CA LEU A 465 -4.48 5.14 -3.88
C LEU A 465 -5.30 4.42 -4.96
N GLN A 466 -5.71 3.18 -4.71
CA GLN A 466 -6.58 2.43 -5.62
C GLN A 466 -7.98 3.05 -5.74
N MET A 467 -8.58 3.46 -4.63
CA MET A 467 -9.90 4.12 -4.65
C MET A 467 -9.89 5.39 -5.48
N LEU A 468 -8.87 6.25 -5.31
CA LEU A 468 -8.69 7.46 -6.10
C LEU A 468 -8.49 7.15 -7.59
N HIS A 469 -7.71 6.11 -7.90
CA HIS A 469 -7.46 5.69 -9.27
C HIS A 469 -8.72 5.17 -9.97
N LEU A 470 -9.48 4.34 -9.28
CA LEU A 470 -10.75 3.78 -9.77
C LEU A 470 -11.93 4.76 -9.68
N ARG A 471 -11.72 5.95 -9.09
CA ARG A 471 -12.77 6.98 -8.87
C ARG A 471 -13.97 6.42 -8.13
N LEU A 472 -13.73 5.76 -7.01
CA LEU A 472 -14.77 5.13 -6.18
C LEU A 472 -15.43 6.08 -5.17
N GLY A 473 -15.07 7.36 -5.20
CA GLY A 473 -15.57 8.37 -4.25
C GLY A 473 -14.71 8.51 -3.00
N GLU A 474 -15.28 9.15 -1.99
CA GLU A 474 -14.62 9.37 -0.70
C GLU A 474 -14.51 8.07 0.09
N ILE A 475 -13.35 7.83 0.73
CA ILE A 475 -13.12 6.62 1.53
C ILE A 475 -14.08 6.51 2.72
N THR A 476 -14.50 7.63 3.28
CA THR A 476 -15.49 7.71 4.38
C THR A 476 -16.90 7.30 3.96
N ALA A 477 -17.22 7.45 2.67
CA ALA A 477 -18.52 7.06 2.09
C ALA A 477 -18.47 5.68 1.42
N PHE A 478 -17.28 5.07 1.31
CA PHE A 478 -17.13 3.76 0.69
C PHE A 478 -17.73 2.68 1.61
N PRO A 479 -18.55 1.76 1.07
CA PRO A 479 -19.29 0.80 1.87
C PRO A 479 -18.39 -0.34 2.37
N PHE A 480 -17.47 -0.04 3.27
CA PHE A 480 -16.78 -1.08 4.03
C PHE A 480 -17.77 -1.76 4.98
N ILE A 481 -17.53 -2.99 5.33
CA ILE A 481 -18.32 -3.68 6.37
C ILE A 481 -18.10 -2.98 7.71
N GLU A 482 -16.85 -2.67 8.02
CA GLU A 482 -16.44 -1.84 9.15
C GLU A 482 -15.55 -0.70 8.61
N PRO A 483 -16.01 0.56 8.69
CA PRO A 483 -15.25 1.68 8.17
C PRO A 483 -13.99 1.94 9.02
N PRO A 484 -12.86 2.30 8.39
CA PRO A 484 -11.66 2.70 9.10
C PRO A 484 -11.85 4.04 9.81
N ASP A 485 -11.09 4.25 10.89
CA ASP A 485 -11.14 5.50 11.63
C ASP A 485 -10.49 6.68 10.87
N GLY A 486 -10.87 7.92 11.25
CA GLY A 486 -10.34 9.12 10.61
C GLY A 486 -8.82 9.30 10.75
N LYS A 487 -8.20 8.73 11.81
CA LYS A 487 -6.74 8.78 12.02
C LYS A 487 -6.03 7.87 11.01
N ALA A 488 -6.56 6.67 10.77
CA ALA A 488 -6.03 5.75 9.77
C ALA A 488 -6.10 6.34 8.36
N ILE A 489 -7.22 6.97 8.01
CA ILE A 489 -7.43 7.65 6.72
C ILE A 489 -6.43 8.79 6.56
N THR A 490 -6.33 9.68 7.56
CA THR A 490 -5.38 10.81 7.56
C THR A 490 -3.94 10.32 7.41
N ASP A 491 -3.58 9.23 8.08
CA ASP A 491 -2.24 8.64 7.99
C ASP A 491 -1.94 8.09 6.60
N GLY A 492 -2.90 7.45 5.98
CA GLY A 492 -2.80 6.98 4.60
C GLY A 492 -2.58 8.12 3.60
N PHE A 493 -3.35 9.21 3.71
CA PHE A 493 -3.14 10.40 2.89
C PHE A 493 -1.79 11.07 3.14
N ASN A 494 -1.35 11.18 4.39
CA ASN A 494 -0.03 11.72 4.72
C ASN A 494 1.10 10.94 4.05
N LEU A 495 1.01 9.60 4.01
CA LEU A 495 1.98 8.78 3.28
C LEU A 495 1.89 9.03 1.78
N LEU A 496 0.70 9.14 1.19
CA LEU A 496 0.55 9.43 -0.23
C LEU A 496 1.05 10.83 -0.61
N GLN A 497 0.88 11.82 0.28
CA GLN A 497 1.48 13.15 0.12
C GLN A 497 3.01 13.09 0.23
N GLU A 498 3.55 12.33 1.19
CA GLU A 498 5.00 12.09 1.31
C GLU A 498 5.59 11.54 0.01
N LEU A 499 4.90 10.60 -0.63
CA LEU A 499 5.30 10.00 -1.89
C LEU A 499 4.97 10.87 -3.12
N SER A 500 4.39 12.06 -2.94
CA SER A 500 3.86 12.92 -4.02
C SER A 500 2.81 12.22 -4.89
N ALA A 501 2.15 11.18 -4.39
CA ALA A 501 1.07 10.48 -5.09
C ALA A 501 -0.22 11.29 -5.14
N VAL A 502 -0.45 12.11 -4.11
CA VAL A 502 -1.53 13.09 -4.05
C VAL A 502 -0.98 14.48 -3.73
N ASN A 503 -1.72 15.51 -4.11
CA ASN A 503 -1.44 16.90 -3.76
C ASN A 503 -1.99 17.24 -2.35
N ARG A 504 -1.88 18.51 -1.93
CA ARG A 504 -2.36 18.97 -0.62
C ARG A 504 -3.87 18.86 -0.45
N GLU A 505 -4.61 18.92 -1.56
CA GLU A 505 -6.06 18.74 -1.66
C GLU A 505 -6.46 17.25 -1.76
N ASN A 506 -5.54 16.31 -1.53
CA ASN A 506 -5.73 14.87 -1.63
C ASN A 506 -6.14 14.37 -3.03
N GLN A 507 -5.87 15.13 -4.08
CA GLN A 507 -6.15 14.75 -5.46
C GLN A 507 -4.97 13.99 -6.06
N LEU A 508 -5.27 13.03 -6.91
CA LEU A 508 -4.27 12.16 -7.54
C LEU A 508 -3.38 12.92 -8.53
N THR A 509 -2.09 12.94 -8.28
CA THR A 509 -1.07 13.53 -9.16
C THR A 509 -0.82 12.65 -10.41
N PRO A 510 -0.11 13.15 -11.44
CA PRO A 510 0.38 12.30 -12.53
C PRO A 510 1.25 11.13 -12.03
N LEU A 511 2.09 11.37 -11.03
CA LEU A 511 2.89 10.35 -10.38
C LEU A 511 2.02 9.32 -9.64
N GLY A 512 1.00 9.78 -8.91
CA GLY A 512 0.03 8.92 -8.24
C GLY A 512 -0.70 7.98 -9.19
N ARG A 513 -1.06 8.46 -10.39
CA ARG A 513 -1.66 7.60 -11.43
C ARG A 513 -0.71 6.51 -11.92
N GLN A 514 0.59 6.80 -12.01
CA GLN A 514 1.59 5.78 -12.34
C GLN A 514 1.78 4.78 -11.19
N LEU A 515 1.84 5.27 -9.94
CA LEU A 515 1.95 4.43 -8.75
C LEU A 515 0.79 3.45 -8.61
N ALA A 516 -0.43 3.88 -8.87
CA ALA A 516 -1.62 3.04 -8.77
C ALA A 516 -1.62 1.84 -9.74
N ARG A 517 -0.85 1.90 -10.83
CA ARG A 517 -0.70 0.81 -11.81
C ARG A 517 0.30 -0.27 -11.36
N LEU A 518 1.13 0.03 -10.38
CA LEU A 518 2.13 -0.91 -9.86
C LEU A 518 1.51 -1.77 -8.74
N PRO A 519 1.49 -3.11 -8.86
CA PRO A 519 0.90 -4.00 -7.85
C PRO A 519 1.88 -4.25 -6.68
N VAL A 520 2.45 -3.18 -6.14
CA VAL A 520 3.39 -3.18 -5.03
C VAL A 520 3.01 -2.12 -4.00
N ASP A 521 3.62 -2.19 -2.83
CA ASP A 521 3.51 -1.11 -1.85
C ASP A 521 3.84 0.25 -2.48
N PRO A 522 3.07 1.32 -2.21
CA PRO A 522 3.29 2.64 -2.81
C PRO A 522 4.72 3.18 -2.65
N ARG A 523 5.40 2.88 -1.55
CA ARG A 523 6.81 3.26 -1.34
C ARG A 523 7.73 2.58 -2.35
N MET A 524 7.54 1.27 -2.57
CA MET A 524 8.32 0.53 -3.58
C MET A 524 8.01 1.02 -4.99
N GLY A 525 6.74 1.30 -5.29
CA GLY A 525 6.34 1.92 -6.55
C GLY A 525 7.04 3.26 -6.79
N ARG A 526 7.14 4.11 -5.75
CA ARG A 526 7.85 5.38 -5.81
C ARG A 526 9.33 5.21 -6.12
N MET A 527 9.98 4.22 -5.48
CA MET A 527 11.38 3.88 -5.75
C MET A 527 11.61 3.49 -7.22
N LEU A 528 10.74 2.63 -7.77
CA LEU A 528 10.84 2.18 -9.17
C LEU A 528 10.67 3.34 -10.17
N LEU A 529 9.70 4.22 -9.94
CA LEU A 529 9.47 5.38 -10.82
C LEU A 529 10.63 6.38 -10.77
N GLU A 530 11.23 6.60 -9.60
CA GLU A 530 12.41 7.46 -9.48
C GLU A 530 13.66 6.82 -10.07
N ALA A 531 13.81 5.51 -9.91
CA ALA A 531 14.90 4.75 -10.49
C ALA A 531 14.94 4.82 -12.02
N ALA A 532 13.78 4.79 -12.66
CA ALA A 532 13.68 4.98 -14.11
C ALA A 532 14.19 6.35 -14.57
N LYS A 533 13.96 7.41 -13.77
CA LYS A 533 14.46 8.77 -14.05
C LYS A 533 15.97 8.90 -13.83
N LEU A 534 16.48 8.23 -12.79
CA LEU A 534 17.89 8.32 -12.38
C LEU A 534 18.80 7.31 -13.11
N GLY A 535 18.25 6.40 -13.93
CA GLY A 535 19.00 5.36 -14.61
C GLY A 535 19.56 4.30 -13.65
N SER A 536 18.72 3.83 -12.70
CA SER A 536 19.03 2.78 -11.73
C SER A 536 17.92 1.74 -11.60
N LEU A 537 17.05 1.63 -12.62
CA LEU A 537 15.86 0.78 -12.54
C LEU A 537 16.22 -0.71 -12.43
N GLN A 538 17.32 -1.15 -13.04
CA GLN A 538 17.79 -2.54 -12.97
C GLN A 538 18.08 -2.95 -11.51
N GLU A 539 18.82 -2.15 -10.79
CA GLU A 539 19.20 -2.40 -9.40
C GLU A 539 18.02 -2.26 -8.46
N VAL A 540 17.18 -1.23 -8.67
CA VAL A 540 16.00 -1.00 -7.81
C VAL A 540 14.94 -2.08 -8.03
N LEU A 541 14.82 -2.67 -9.23
CA LEU A 541 13.96 -3.85 -9.45
C LEU A 541 14.42 -5.03 -8.60
N ILE A 542 15.72 -5.26 -8.48
CA ILE A 542 16.29 -6.30 -7.61
C ILE A 542 15.91 -6.00 -6.15
N VAL A 543 16.14 -4.77 -5.69
CA VAL A 543 15.85 -4.36 -4.30
C VAL A 543 14.35 -4.42 -3.99
N ALA A 544 13.49 -3.84 -4.83
CA ALA A 544 12.04 -3.81 -4.62
C ALA A 544 11.43 -5.22 -4.64
N SER A 545 11.91 -6.10 -5.53
CA SER A 545 11.49 -7.49 -5.55
C SER A 545 11.96 -8.28 -4.32
N ALA A 546 13.19 -8.02 -3.82
CA ALA A 546 13.67 -8.59 -2.57
C ALA A 546 12.82 -8.18 -1.37
N MET A 547 12.46 -6.88 -1.29
CA MET A 547 11.63 -6.36 -0.20
C MET A 547 10.18 -6.88 -0.24
N SER A 548 9.72 -7.40 -1.38
CA SER A 548 8.36 -7.96 -1.52
C SER A 548 8.26 -9.45 -1.23
N VAL A 549 9.39 -10.10 -0.99
CA VAL A 549 9.47 -11.53 -0.64
C VAL A 549 10.22 -11.70 0.70
N GLN A 550 10.18 -12.91 1.23
CA GLN A 550 10.94 -13.19 2.44
C GLN A 550 12.45 -13.27 2.14
N ASP A 551 13.28 -12.73 3.05
CA ASP A 551 14.75 -12.78 2.92
C ASP A 551 15.21 -14.22 2.68
N PRO A 552 15.94 -14.49 1.60
CA PRO A 552 16.41 -15.83 1.29
C PRO A 552 17.56 -16.30 2.20
N ARG A 553 18.21 -15.40 2.93
CA ARG A 553 19.30 -15.74 3.84
C ARG A 553 18.76 -16.41 5.10
N GLU A 554 19.18 -17.62 5.35
CA GLU A 554 18.80 -18.40 6.54
C GLU A 554 19.89 -18.31 7.61
N ARG A 555 19.47 -18.22 8.85
CA ARG A 555 20.41 -18.13 9.99
C ARG A 555 19.94 -19.08 11.10
N PRO A 556 20.15 -20.40 10.91
CA PRO A 556 19.75 -21.40 11.89
C PRO A 556 20.41 -21.14 13.25
N PRO A 557 19.70 -21.25 14.37
CA PRO A 557 20.26 -21.00 15.71
C PRO A 557 21.51 -21.80 16.01
N GLU A 558 21.52 -23.09 15.64
CA GLU A 558 22.64 -23.99 15.93
C GLU A 558 23.88 -23.74 15.06
N ARG A 559 23.73 -22.97 13.97
CA ARG A 559 24.79 -22.72 12.97
C ARG A 559 24.94 -21.24 12.62
N GLN A 560 24.62 -20.35 13.54
CA GLN A 560 24.62 -18.90 13.30
C GLN A 560 25.97 -18.37 12.80
N GLN A 561 27.07 -18.78 13.43
CA GLN A 561 28.41 -18.33 13.05
C GLN A 561 28.77 -18.78 11.63
N ALA A 562 28.45 -20.02 11.26
CA ALA A 562 28.71 -20.54 9.93
C ALA A 562 27.87 -19.80 8.87
N ALA A 563 26.60 -19.48 9.18
CA ALA A 563 25.74 -18.69 8.31
C ALA A 563 26.25 -17.25 8.15
N ASP A 564 26.65 -16.61 9.25
CA ASP A 564 27.23 -15.26 9.22
C ASP A 564 28.52 -15.19 8.38
N GLN A 565 29.35 -16.22 8.48
CA GLN A 565 30.58 -16.36 7.69
C GLN A 565 30.28 -16.54 6.20
N ALA A 566 29.32 -17.41 5.87
CA ALA A 566 28.88 -17.61 4.50
C ALA A 566 28.26 -16.33 3.87
N HIS A 567 27.48 -15.59 4.65
CA HIS A 567 26.82 -14.36 4.20
C HIS A 567 27.78 -13.16 4.12
N ALA A 568 28.94 -13.20 4.78
CA ALA A 568 29.91 -12.09 4.80
C ALA A 568 30.38 -11.67 3.39
N GLN A 569 30.47 -12.62 2.45
CA GLN A 569 30.88 -12.36 1.06
C GLN A 569 29.97 -11.42 0.29
N TRP A 570 28.69 -11.31 0.69
CA TRP A 570 27.71 -10.44 0.02
C TRP A 570 27.42 -9.17 0.80
N LYS A 571 27.95 -9.00 2.01
CA LYS A 571 27.75 -7.79 2.80
C LYS A 571 28.44 -6.60 2.14
N ASP A 572 27.73 -5.49 2.04
CA ASP A 572 28.28 -4.20 1.73
C ASP A 572 28.40 -3.37 3.01
N VAL A 573 29.46 -2.60 3.14
CA VAL A 573 29.78 -1.86 4.37
C VAL A 573 29.02 -0.55 4.50
N ASP A 574 28.41 -0.07 3.42
CA ASP A 574 27.68 1.19 3.35
C ASP A 574 26.19 0.99 3.05
N SER A 575 25.78 -0.25 2.61
CA SER A 575 24.39 -0.48 2.20
C SER A 575 23.96 -1.95 2.30
N ASP A 576 22.95 -2.22 3.11
CA ASP A 576 22.29 -3.53 3.10
C ASP A 576 21.53 -3.78 1.78
N PHE A 577 21.07 -2.73 1.07
CA PHE A 577 20.45 -2.84 -0.26
C PHE A 577 21.46 -3.31 -1.31
N ALA A 578 22.67 -2.77 -1.28
CA ALA A 578 23.76 -3.24 -2.14
C ALA A 578 24.12 -4.70 -1.81
N GLY A 579 24.07 -5.07 -0.53
CA GLY A 579 24.23 -6.45 -0.10
C GLY A 579 23.21 -7.41 -0.72
N LEU A 580 21.94 -7.01 -0.87
CA LEU A 580 20.94 -7.81 -1.59
C LEU A 580 21.27 -7.96 -3.08
N ILE A 581 21.74 -6.89 -3.72
CA ILE A 581 22.16 -6.94 -5.13
C ILE A 581 23.32 -7.93 -5.29
N ASN A 582 24.24 -7.99 -4.33
CA ASN A 582 25.35 -8.94 -4.36
C ASN A 582 24.85 -10.39 -4.22
N VAL A 583 23.88 -10.65 -3.31
CA VAL A 583 23.24 -11.98 -3.22
C VAL A 583 22.58 -12.37 -4.54
N TRP A 584 21.84 -11.45 -5.15
CA TRP A 584 21.18 -11.68 -6.43
C TRP A 584 22.18 -12.02 -7.54
N ARG A 585 23.24 -11.23 -7.69
CA ARG A 585 24.28 -11.45 -8.71
C ARG A 585 24.95 -12.79 -8.53
N GLY A 586 25.36 -13.11 -7.30
CA GLY A 586 25.98 -14.41 -7.00
C GLY A 586 25.05 -15.59 -7.27
N PHE A 587 23.73 -15.45 -6.98
CA PHE A 587 22.76 -16.50 -7.31
C PHE A 587 22.53 -16.65 -8.83
N GLU A 588 22.38 -15.55 -9.56
CA GLU A 588 22.15 -15.60 -11.02
C GLU A 588 23.36 -16.15 -11.78
N GLU A 589 24.57 -15.83 -11.34
CA GLU A 589 25.81 -16.43 -11.87
C GLU A 589 25.83 -17.94 -11.70
N GLN A 590 25.55 -18.43 -10.48
CA GLN A 590 25.52 -19.86 -10.20
C GLN A 590 24.37 -20.58 -10.93
N ARG A 591 23.23 -19.91 -11.08
CA ARG A 591 22.10 -20.45 -11.83
C ARG A 591 22.39 -20.63 -13.32
N GLN A 592 23.24 -19.79 -13.90
CA GLN A 592 23.67 -19.94 -15.29
C GLN A 592 24.68 -21.05 -15.44
N ALA A 593 25.54 -21.27 -14.44
CA ALA A 593 26.62 -22.24 -14.47
C ALA A 593 26.21 -23.66 -14.04
N LEU A 594 25.17 -23.80 -13.21
CA LEU A 594 24.82 -25.06 -12.55
C LEU A 594 23.42 -25.55 -12.98
N THR A 595 23.28 -26.88 -13.04
CA THR A 595 21.96 -27.53 -13.16
C THR A 595 21.20 -27.49 -11.81
N ALA A 596 19.92 -27.87 -11.82
CA ALA A 596 19.03 -27.66 -10.67
C ALA A 596 19.49 -28.31 -9.35
N SER A 597 20.05 -29.53 -9.38
CA SER A 597 20.48 -30.22 -8.16
C SER A 597 21.77 -29.63 -7.55
N PRO A 598 22.86 -29.39 -8.32
CA PRO A 598 24.02 -28.67 -7.85
C PRO A 598 23.71 -27.24 -7.35
N LEU A 599 22.78 -26.51 -7.99
CA LEU A 599 22.37 -25.18 -7.56
C LEU A 599 21.68 -25.22 -6.18
N ARG A 600 20.80 -26.20 -5.93
CA ARG A 600 20.20 -26.38 -4.60
C ARG A 600 21.24 -26.67 -3.53
N ASN A 601 22.26 -27.50 -3.86
CA ASN A 601 23.37 -27.80 -2.96
C ASN A 601 24.21 -26.56 -2.67
N TRP A 602 24.49 -25.73 -3.69
CA TRP A 602 25.17 -24.46 -3.51
C TRP A 602 24.40 -23.51 -2.61
N CYS A 603 23.07 -23.37 -2.80
CA CYS A 603 22.22 -22.58 -1.91
C CYS A 603 22.33 -23.08 -0.46
N ARG A 604 22.20 -24.39 -0.21
CA ARG A 604 22.29 -24.99 1.12
C ARG A 604 23.64 -24.75 1.80
N LYS A 605 24.75 -24.89 1.06
CA LYS A 605 26.12 -24.61 1.56
C LYS A 605 26.29 -23.16 2.00
N ASN A 606 25.60 -22.24 1.33
CA ASN A 606 25.65 -20.80 1.60
C ASN A 606 24.52 -20.30 2.49
N PHE A 607 23.76 -21.19 3.13
CA PHE A 607 22.60 -20.85 3.97
C PHE A 607 21.59 -19.95 3.25
N LEU A 608 21.31 -20.26 1.97
CA LEU A 608 20.31 -19.59 1.15
C LEU A 608 19.13 -20.51 0.88
N ASN A 609 17.91 -20.02 1.07
CA ASN A 609 16.69 -20.74 0.74
C ASN A 609 16.42 -20.67 -0.77
N TYR A 610 16.57 -21.80 -1.45
CA TYR A 610 16.38 -21.88 -2.90
C TYR A 610 14.98 -21.48 -3.36
N LEU A 611 13.94 -21.80 -2.59
CA LEU A 611 12.56 -21.47 -2.98
C LEU A 611 12.30 -19.96 -2.89
N ARG A 612 12.80 -19.32 -1.83
CA ARG A 612 12.70 -17.85 -1.70
C ARG A 612 13.49 -17.13 -2.77
N LEU A 613 14.63 -17.65 -3.20
CA LEU A 613 15.36 -17.10 -4.35
C LEU A 613 14.58 -17.27 -5.66
N ARG A 614 13.85 -18.37 -5.84
CA ARG A 614 12.93 -18.52 -6.98
C ARG A 614 11.77 -17.53 -6.91
N GLU A 615 11.12 -17.39 -5.76
CA GLU A 615 10.06 -16.41 -5.55
C GLU A 615 10.56 -14.97 -5.81
N TRP A 616 11.76 -14.64 -5.34
CA TRP A 616 12.40 -13.37 -5.60
C TRP A 616 12.59 -13.13 -7.11
N ARG A 617 13.08 -14.12 -7.81
CA ARG A 617 13.29 -14.06 -9.25
C ARG A 617 12.00 -13.91 -10.04
N ASP A 618 10.96 -14.64 -9.64
CA ASP A 618 9.64 -14.55 -10.26
C ASP A 618 9.01 -13.17 -10.00
N SER A 619 9.17 -12.61 -8.78
CA SER A 619 8.76 -11.25 -8.44
C SER A 619 9.50 -10.21 -9.29
N HIS A 620 10.82 -10.34 -9.41
CA HIS A 620 11.64 -9.47 -10.24
C HIS A 620 11.21 -9.49 -11.71
N ARG A 621 10.98 -10.68 -12.27
CA ARG A 621 10.52 -10.85 -13.66
C ARG A 621 9.18 -10.14 -13.89
N GLN A 622 8.23 -10.32 -12.99
CA GLN A 622 6.92 -9.68 -13.10
C GLN A 622 6.99 -8.17 -13.02
N LEU A 623 7.73 -7.63 -12.03
CA LEU A 623 7.92 -6.18 -11.93
C LEU A 623 8.62 -5.61 -13.16
N SER A 624 9.59 -6.34 -13.71
CA SER A 624 10.27 -5.94 -14.94
C SER A 624 9.32 -5.89 -16.15
N LEU A 625 8.39 -6.86 -16.27
CA LEU A 625 7.37 -6.84 -17.33
C LEU A 625 6.43 -5.64 -17.17
N ILE A 626 5.93 -5.39 -15.97
CA ILE A 626 5.03 -4.26 -15.69
C ILE A 626 5.74 -2.92 -15.97
N CYS A 627 7.00 -2.78 -15.54
CA CYS A 627 7.79 -1.58 -15.84
C CYS A 627 7.98 -1.38 -17.35
N ARG A 628 8.17 -2.46 -18.11
CA ARG A 628 8.25 -2.43 -19.57
C ARG A 628 6.91 -2.00 -20.21
N ASP A 629 5.80 -2.56 -19.74
CA ASP A 629 4.45 -2.18 -20.21
C ASP A 629 4.12 -0.72 -19.89
N MET A 630 4.71 -0.19 -18.81
CA MET A 630 4.65 1.23 -18.46
C MET A 630 5.67 2.08 -19.22
N GLN A 631 6.45 1.49 -20.13
CA GLN A 631 7.50 2.15 -20.92
C GLN A 631 8.61 2.81 -20.07
N LEU A 632 8.89 2.22 -18.89
CA LEU A 632 9.99 2.68 -18.04
C LEU A 632 11.32 2.16 -18.60
N THR A 633 12.29 3.06 -18.77
CA THR A 633 13.60 2.73 -19.33
C THR A 633 14.47 2.03 -18.29
N VAL A 634 14.93 0.83 -18.62
CA VAL A 634 15.91 0.08 -17.83
C VAL A 634 17.33 0.50 -18.25
N ASN A 635 18.18 0.82 -17.26
CA ASN A 635 19.58 1.14 -17.52
C ASN A 635 20.35 -0.07 -18.06
N GLN A 636 21.30 0.18 -18.97
CA GLN A 636 22.17 -0.86 -19.55
C GLN A 636 23.45 -1.04 -18.72
N GLU A 637 23.99 0.06 -18.20
CA GLU A 637 25.16 0.06 -17.33
C GLU A 637 24.74 0.01 -15.86
N PRO A 638 25.53 -0.63 -14.98
CA PRO A 638 25.28 -0.64 -13.56
C PRO A 638 25.21 0.77 -12.97
N ALA A 639 24.20 1.03 -12.16
CA ALA A 639 24.04 2.31 -11.49
C ALA A 639 25.09 2.50 -10.39
N ASP A 640 25.57 3.73 -10.25
CA ASP A 640 26.43 4.13 -9.15
C ASP A 640 25.67 4.18 -7.81
N TYR A 641 26.42 4.26 -6.71
CA TYR A 641 25.85 4.30 -5.35
C TYR A 641 24.83 5.44 -5.17
N PRO A 642 25.09 6.71 -5.57
CA PRO A 642 24.14 7.80 -5.44
C PRO A 642 22.84 7.59 -6.22
N LYS A 643 22.88 7.10 -7.45
CA LYS A 643 21.67 6.88 -8.27
C LYS A 643 20.76 5.83 -7.66
N LEU A 644 21.34 4.69 -7.24
CA LEU A 644 20.63 3.63 -6.55
C LEU A 644 19.95 4.17 -5.28
N HIS A 645 20.74 4.81 -4.41
CA HIS A 645 20.26 5.17 -3.08
C HIS A 645 19.33 6.38 -3.07
N LYS A 646 19.49 7.33 -4.01
CA LYS A 646 18.49 8.41 -4.22
C LYS A 646 17.14 7.84 -4.66
N ALA A 647 17.15 6.85 -5.54
CA ALA A 647 15.92 6.19 -5.97
C ALA A 647 15.22 5.47 -4.79
N VAL A 648 15.98 4.71 -4.00
CA VAL A 648 15.44 4.03 -2.80
C VAL A 648 14.95 5.06 -1.77
N LEU A 649 15.72 6.12 -1.50
CA LEU A 649 15.37 7.18 -0.56
C LEU A 649 14.04 7.87 -0.92
N SER A 650 13.72 7.99 -2.21
CA SER A 650 12.45 8.62 -2.66
C SER A 650 11.19 7.95 -2.09
N GLY A 651 11.27 6.66 -1.74
CA GLY A 651 10.19 5.92 -1.07
C GLY A 651 10.33 5.88 0.46
N LEU A 652 11.42 6.41 1.04
CA LEU A 652 11.78 6.27 2.44
C LEU A 652 12.06 7.62 3.14
N LEU A 653 11.47 8.72 2.67
CA LEU A 653 11.76 10.07 3.16
C LEU A 653 11.50 10.25 4.67
N SER A 654 10.51 9.57 5.22
CA SER A 654 10.22 9.55 6.66
C SER A 654 11.01 8.50 7.44
N GLN A 655 11.83 7.71 6.75
CA GLN A 655 12.61 6.60 7.30
C GLN A 655 14.12 6.91 7.30
N ILE A 656 14.47 8.16 7.60
CA ILE A 656 15.87 8.61 7.71
C ILE A 656 16.26 8.82 9.18
N GLY A 657 17.55 8.78 9.44
CA GLY A 657 18.09 9.05 10.77
C GLY A 657 19.44 9.75 10.74
N GLN A 658 19.63 10.64 11.69
CA GLN A 658 20.88 11.33 11.96
C GLN A 658 21.51 10.78 13.23
N LYS A 659 22.78 10.42 13.18
CA LYS A 659 23.54 9.89 14.31
C LYS A 659 23.63 10.93 15.43
N THR A 660 23.35 10.50 16.66
CA THR A 660 23.51 11.31 17.88
C THR A 660 24.88 11.06 18.52
N GLU A 661 25.21 11.85 19.50
CA GLU A 661 26.43 11.67 20.30
C GLU A 661 26.43 10.37 21.10
N ASP A 662 25.25 9.90 21.55
CA ASP A 662 25.03 8.63 22.25
C ASP A 662 25.23 7.40 21.35
N GLY A 663 25.45 7.59 20.06
CA GLY A 663 25.68 6.53 19.08
C GLY A 663 24.42 5.83 18.58
N ASP A 664 23.23 6.28 18.99
CA ASP A 664 21.96 5.95 18.40
C ASP A 664 21.61 6.91 17.24
N TYR A 665 20.44 6.81 16.64
CA TYR A 665 19.97 7.66 15.56
C TYR A 665 18.69 8.37 15.93
N LEU A 666 18.65 9.67 15.71
CA LEU A 666 17.46 10.49 15.77
C LEU A 666 16.77 10.44 14.39
N GLY A 667 15.58 9.88 14.35
CA GLY A 667 14.76 9.79 13.14
C GLY A 667 13.64 10.81 13.09
N ALA A 668 12.83 10.71 12.04
CA ALA A 668 11.64 11.53 11.88
C ALA A 668 10.77 11.53 13.15
N ARG A 669 10.23 12.73 13.52
CA ARG A 669 9.36 12.92 14.70
C ARG A 669 10.07 12.64 16.03
N GLN A 670 11.37 12.91 16.11
CA GLN A 670 12.20 12.79 17.32
C GLN A 670 12.29 11.35 17.86
N ARG A 671 12.15 10.33 16.99
CA ARG A 671 12.30 8.93 17.38
C ARG A 671 13.75 8.51 17.42
N ARG A 672 14.15 7.84 18.50
CA ARG A 672 15.48 7.25 18.64
C ARG A 672 15.45 5.78 18.26
N PHE A 673 16.42 5.33 17.46
CA PHE A 673 16.56 3.93 17.06
C PHE A 673 18.03 3.53 16.89
N TRP A 674 18.28 2.24 16.83
CA TRP A 674 19.61 1.64 16.66
C TRP A 674 19.69 0.84 15.37
N ILE A 675 20.89 0.74 14.78
CA ILE A 675 21.12 -0.18 13.67
C ILE A 675 21.05 -1.61 14.20
N HIS A 676 20.30 -2.48 13.52
CA HIS A 676 20.21 -3.89 13.89
C HIS A 676 21.58 -4.59 13.76
N PRO A 677 21.98 -5.44 14.70
CA PRO A 677 23.31 -6.10 14.69
C PRO A 677 23.64 -6.92 13.44
N SER A 678 22.63 -7.41 12.71
CA SER A 678 22.83 -8.16 11.46
C SER A 678 23.22 -7.29 10.27
N SER A 679 23.07 -5.96 10.33
CA SER A 679 23.42 -5.05 9.25
C SER A 679 24.93 -4.95 9.02
N GLY A 680 25.33 -4.74 7.76
CA GLY A 680 26.71 -4.45 7.39
C GLY A 680 27.24 -3.13 7.99
N LEU A 681 26.34 -2.17 8.26
CA LEU A 681 26.68 -0.83 8.75
C LEU A 681 26.90 -0.77 10.28
N GLY A 682 26.65 -1.84 11.03
CA GLY A 682 26.71 -1.83 12.49
C GLY A 682 28.03 -1.36 13.09
N LYS A 683 29.15 -1.56 12.40
CA LYS A 683 30.48 -1.11 12.79
C LYS A 683 30.79 0.33 12.37
N LYS A 684 30.36 0.74 11.18
CA LYS A 684 30.71 2.01 10.53
C LYS A 684 29.91 3.20 11.04
N ARG A 685 28.64 2.97 11.39
CA ARG A 685 27.70 3.95 11.96
C ARG A 685 27.77 5.33 11.29
N PRO A 686 27.29 5.48 10.03
CA PRO A 686 27.41 6.73 9.27
C PRO A 686 26.62 7.86 9.94
N GLN A 687 26.96 9.14 9.62
CA GLN A 687 26.28 10.31 10.18
C GLN A 687 24.80 10.37 9.78
N TRP A 688 24.48 10.01 8.54
CA TRP A 688 23.13 9.91 8.03
C TRP A 688 22.86 8.55 7.42
N LEU A 689 21.68 8.02 7.68
CA LEU A 689 21.24 6.78 7.08
C LEU A 689 19.75 6.84 6.69
N MET A 690 19.36 5.96 5.80
CA MET A 690 17.96 5.56 5.55
C MET A 690 17.75 4.11 5.96
N THR A 691 16.53 3.76 6.30
CA THR A 691 16.13 2.39 6.66
C THR A 691 14.83 1.99 5.97
N ALA A 692 14.73 0.76 5.50
CA ALA A 692 13.48 0.25 4.95
C ALA A 692 12.46 -0.11 6.03
N GLU A 693 12.94 -0.57 7.19
CA GLU A 693 12.10 -1.11 8.25
C GLU A 693 12.62 -0.72 9.63
N LEU A 694 11.70 -0.30 10.49
CA LEU A 694 11.95 -0.15 11.92
C LEU A 694 11.20 -1.27 12.66
N VAL A 695 11.93 -2.05 13.45
CA VAL A 695 11.38 -3.20 14.20
C VAL A 695 11.59 -2.96 15.68
N GLU A 696 10.52 -3.02 16.44
CA GLU A 696 10.56 -2.91 17.91
C GLU A 696 10.67 -4.30 18.51
N THR A 697 11.71 -4.50 19.28
CA THR A 697 11.94 -5.69 20.12
C THR A 697 12.18 -5.19 21.55
N THR A 698 13.36 -5.39 22.15
CA THR A 698 13.77 -4.72 23.39
C THR A 698 14.06 -3.23 23.19
N LYS A 699 14.47 -2.86 21.97
CA LYS A 699 14.68 -1.50 21.49
C LYS A 699 14.12 -1.37 20.08
N LEU A 700 14.03 -0.15 19.57
CA LEU A 700 13.66 0.10 18.19
C LEU A 700 14.90 -0.05 17.29
N TYR A 701 14.90 -1.03 16.39
CA TYR A 701 16.01 -1.32 15.49
C TYR A 701 15.67 -1.01 14.03
N ALA A 702 16.62 -0.40 13.34
CA ALA A 702 16.60 -0.20 11.90
C ALA A 702 17.17 -1.43 11.19
N ARG A 703 16.40 -1.97 10.25
CA ARG A 703 16.82 -3.07 9.35
C ARG A 703 16.84 -2.58 7.92
N MET A 704 17.68 -3.20 7.11
CA MET A 704 17.87 -2.79 5.72
C MET A 704 18.25 -1.32 5.63
N VAL A 705 19.44 -0.99 6.12
CA VAL A 705 19.94 0.38 6.21
C VAL A 705 20.96 0.67 5.12
N ALA A 706 21.04 1.93 4.71
CA ALA A 706 22.11 2.44 3.84
C ALA A 706 22.55 3.83 4.30
N LYS A 707 23.83 4.14 4.11
CA LYS A 707 24.40 5.47 4.24
C LYS A 707 23.77 6.39 3.19
N ILE A 708 23.40 7.60 3.59
CA ILE A 708 22.93 8.66 2.69
C ILE A 708 23.70 9.95 2.93
N GLU A 709 23.65 10.86 1.95
CA GLU A 709 24.16 12.21 2.12
C GLU A 709 23.00 13.20 2.25
N PRO A 710 23.06 14.18 3.15
CA PRO A 710 21.95 15.09 3.41
C PRO A 710 21.56 15.94 2.20
N ASP A 711 22.47 16.22 1.28
CA ASP A 711 22.21 16.95 0.04
C ASP A 711 21.26 16.20 -0.94
N TRP A 712 21.06 14.90 -0.77
CA TRP A 712 20.10 14.13 -1.56
C TRP A 712 18.65 14.33 -1.10
N ILE A 713 18.47 14.76 0.15
CA ILE A 713 17.14 14.84 0.79
C ILE A 713 16.33 16.00 0.19
N GLU A 714 16.89 17.20 0.09
CA GLU A 714 16.16 18.38 -0.37
C GLU A 714 15.56 18.22 -1.77
N PRO A 715 16.29 17.73 -2.80
CA PRO A 715 15.73 17.55 -4.14
C PRO A 715 14.57 16.54 -4.18
N LEU A 716 14.62 15.50 -3.34
CA LEU A 716 13.61 14.45 -3.29
C LEU A 716 12.41 14.84 -2.43
N ALA A 717 12.64 15.61 -1.37
CA ALA A 717 11.65 15.97 -0.37
C ALA A 717 11.22 17.46 -0.46
N GLY A 718 11.43 18.14 -1.58
CA GLY A 718 11.18 19.58 -1.72
C GLY A 718 9.76 20.00 -1.35
N HIS A 719 8.77 19.13 -1.51
CA HIS A 719 7.36 19.34 -1.14
C HIS A 719 7.08 19.15 0.36
N LEU A 720 8.02 18.61 1.13
CA LEU A 720 7.90 18.25 2.56
C LEU A 720 8.77 19.11 3.48
N VAL A 721 9.87 19.62 2.95
CA VAL A 721 10.82 20.37 3.76
C VAL A 721 10.24 21.71 4.21
N LYS A 722 10.60 22.12 5.41
CA LYS A 722 10.34 23.46 5.92
C LYS A 722 11.63 24.28 5.84
N LYS A 723 11.53 25.46 5.25
CA LYS A 723 12.63 26.41 5.11
C LYS A 723 12.42 27.55 6.10
N ASN A 724 13.38 27.80 6.96
CA ASN A 724 13.42 28.91 7.88
C ASN A 724 14.62 29.79 7.51
N TYR A 725 14.42 31.11 7.56
CA TYR A 725 15.43 32.07 7.24
C TYR A 725 15.71 32.89 8.46
N PHE A 726 17.01 33.13 8.74
CA PHE A 726 17.45 33.90 9.91
C PHE A 726 18.68 34.73 9.61
N GLU A 727 18.92 35.75 10.43
CA GLU A 727 20.05 36.71 10.32
C GLU A 727 20.17 37.33 8.92
N PRO A 728 19.11 37.93 8.32
CA PRO A 728 19.26 38.62 7.05
C PRO A 728 20.22 39.80 7.22
N HIS A 729 21.22 39.94 6.36
CA HIS A 729 22.24 40.94 6.40
C HIS A 729 22.74 41.31 5.00
N TRP A 730 23.31 42.49 4.87
CA TRP A 730 23.96 42.93 3.65
C TRP A 730 25.34 42.28 3.51
N GLU A 731 25.59 41.61 2.39
CA GLU A 731 26.91 41.03 2.08
C GLU A 731 27.59 41.78 0.92
N LYS A 732 28.55 42.59 1.25
CA LYS A 732 29.28 43.48 0.33
C LYS A 732 29.94 42.70 -0.83
N LYS A 733 30.58 41.55 -0.55
CA LYS A 733 31.27 40.73 -1.59
C LYS A 733 30.35 40.27 -2.66
N ARG A 734 29.08 39.96 -2.33
CA ARG A 734 28.06 39.48 -3.27
C ARG A 734 27.19 40.62 -3.79
N GLY A 735 27.27 41.82 -3.22
CA GLY A 735 26.41 42.95 -3.60
C GLY A 735 24.93 42.68 -3.43
N GLN A 736 24.54 41.90 -2.43
CA GLN A 736 23.15 41.48 -2.19
C GLN A 736 22.88 41.24 -0.69
N VAL A 737 21.60 41.27 -0.33
CA VAL A 737 21.18 40.82 0.99
C VAL A 737 21.16 39.30 1.04
N VAL A 738 21.81 38.75 2.02
CA VAL A 738 21.95 37.31 2.29
C VAL A 738 21.28 37.01 3.61
N ALA A 739 20.60 35.87 3.67
CA ALA A 739 20.14 35.26 4.92
C ALA A 739 20.66 33.82 5.02
N TYR A 740 20.70 33.30 6.23
CA TYR A 740 20.97 31.89 6.41
C TYR A 740 19.66 31.09 6.35
N GLU A 741 19.64 30.09 5.47
CA GLU A 741 18.54 29.15 5.32
C GLU A 741 18.84 27.91 6.17
N GLN A 742 17.86 27.52 6.98
CA GLN A 742 17.80 26.22 7.65
C GLN A 742 16.70 25.39 7.01
N ILE A 743 17.02 24.16 6.65
CA ILE A 743 16.07 23.22 6.07
C ILE A 743 15.83 22.09 7.05
N THR A 744 14.57 21.86 7.37
CA THR A 744 14.16 20.76 8.23
C THR A 744 13.21 19.82 7.53
N LEU A 745 13.35 18.51 7.78
CA LEU A 745 12.44 17.46 7.30
C LEU A 745 11.99 16.63 8.51
N PHE A 746 10.68 16.59 8.77
CA PHE A 746 10.07 15.87 9.90
C PHE A 746 10.73 16.14 11.27
N GLY A 747 11.28 17.34 11.44
CA GLY A 747 11.97 17.77 12.68
C GLY A 747 13.48 17.48 12.72
N LEU A 748 14.04 16.87 11.67
CA LEU A 748 15.47 16.70 11.49
C LEU A 748 16.06 17.91 10.76
N ILE A 749 17.20 18.44 11.22
CA ILE A 749 17.91 19.52 10.56
C ILE A 749 18.76 18.92 9.44
N VAL A 750 18.28 19.03 8.19
CA VAL A 750 18.97 18.50 6.99
C VAL A 750 20.08 19.45 6.55
N VAL A 751 19.78 20.77 6.56
CA VAL A 751 20.73 21.84 6.30
C VAL A 751 20.66 22.79 7.49
N GLY A 752 21.76 22.93 8.23
CA GLY A 752 21.78 23.76 9.43
C GLY A 752 21.92 25.26 9.12
N ARG A 753 22.81 25.60 8.18
CA ARG A 753 23.10 26.99 7.82
C ARG A 753 23.65 27.07 6.41
N ARG A 754 22.87 27.64 5.51
CA ARG A 754 23.24 27.87 4.11
C ARG A 754 22.96 29.31 3.73
N ALA A 755 23.98 30.02 3.27
CA ALA A 755 23.82 31.41 2.83
C ALA A 755 23.05 31.46 1.49
N VAL A 756 21.90 32.13 1.46
CA VAL A 756 21.04 32.30 0.29
C VAL A 756 20.76 33.75 -0.02
N HIS A 757 20.52 34.08 -1.29
CA HIS A 757 20.06 35.40 -1.70
C HIS A 757 18.65 35.66 -1.15
N TYR A 758 18.50 36.65 -0.28
CA TYR A 758 17.28 36.92 0.44
C TYR A 758 16.29 37.81 -0.33
N GLY A 759 16.77 38.54 -1.34
CA GLY A 759 15.97 39.45 -2.16
C GLY A 759 14.66 38.85 -2.70
N PRO A 760 14.66 37.65 -3.33
CA PRO A 760 13.44 36.99 -3.82
C PRO A 760 12.51 36.47 -2.70
N ILE A 761 13.04 36.29 -1.48
CA ILE A 761 12.31 35.70 -0.36
C ILE A 761 11.53 36.75 0.40
N ASP A 762 12.21 37.84 0.75
CA ASP A 762 11.59 39.01 1.37
C ASP A 762 12.16 40.29 0.71
N PRO A 763 11.51 40.76 -0.37
CA PRO A 763 11.97 41.95 -1.09
C PRO A 763 11.91 43.22 -0.28
N VAL A 764 10.98 43.35 0.68
CA VAL A 764 10.78 44.55 1.48
C VAL A 764 11.92 44.71 2.47
N LEU A 765 12.19 43.67 3.29
CA LEU A 765 13.29 43.69 4.26
C LEU A 765 14.65 43.75 3.54
N SER A 766 14.79 43.08 2.41
CA SER A 766 16.04 43.13 1.63
C SER A 766 16.32 44.52 1.07
N ARG A 767 15.30 45.26 0.62
CA ARG A 767 15.42 46.64 0.19
C ARG A 767 15.83 47.55 1.35
N GLU A 768 15.20 47.38 2.51
CA GLU A 768 15.53 48.14 3.73
C GLU A 768 17.00 47.92 4.16
N LEU A 769 17.42 46.66 4.26
CA LEU A 769 18.79 46.31 4.62
C LEU A 769 19.80 46.81 3.59
N PHE A 770 19.49 46.76 2.30
CA PHE A 770 20.31 47.30 1.23
C PHE A 770 20.50 48.83 1.39
N ILE A 771 19.40 49.56 1.61
CA ILE A 771 19.44 51.02 1.80
C ILE A 771 20.22 51.33 3.06
N ARG A 772 19.88 50.72 4.20
CA ARG A 772 20.47 51.04 5.50
C ARG A 772 21.93 50.65 5.62
N GLU A 773 22.28 49.41 5.23
CA GLU A 773 23.61 48.86 5.45
C GLU A 773 24.51 48.97 4.18
N GLY A 774 23.93 48.95 3.00
CA GLY A 774 24.67 49.03 1.74
C GLY A 774 24.90 50.46 1.28
N LEU A 775 23.89 51.33 1.40
CA LEU A 775 23.97 52.74 0.94
C LEU A 775 24.26 53.72 2.07
N VAL A 776 23.55 53.64 3.21
CA VAL A 776 23.64 54.65 4.28
C VAL A 776 24.79 54.37 5.26
N ARG A 777 24.87 53.13 5.76
CA ARG A 777 25.94 52.78 6.73
C ARG A 777 27.20 52.24 6.06
N GLY A 778 27.28 52.31 4.74
CA GLY A 778 28.26 51.59 3.93
C GLY A 778 29.63 51.50 4.60
N GLU A 779 30.18 50.28 4.70
CA GLU A 779 31.55 50.07 5.16
C GLU A 779 32.56 50.90 4.35
N ASP A 780 32.17 51.45 3.20
CA ASP A 780 32.96 52.36 2.39
C ASP A 780 33.09 53.73 3.02
N ALA A 781 32.11 54.19 3.83
CA ALA A 781 32.24 55.38 4.64
C ALA A 781 33.34 55.23 5.72
N LYS A 782 33.51 54.02 6.29
CA LYS A 782 34.61 53.71 7.22
C LYS A 782 35.99 53.67 6.54
N LYS A 783 36.00 53.53 5.19
CA LYS A 783 37.22 53.54 4.36
C LYS A 783 37.53 54.89 3.73
N GLY A 784 36.81 55.96 4.11
CA GLY A 784 37.01 57.29 3.59
C GLY A 784 36.41 57.53 2.19
N VAL A 785 35.51 56.64 1.73
CA VAL A 785 34.75 56.84 0.47
C VAL A 785 33.53 57.70 0.81
N ASN A 786 33.54 58.94 0.43
CA ASN A 786 32.39 59.84 0.53
C ASN A 786 31.37 59.51 -0.61
N ILE A 787 30.18 59.10 -0.23
CA ILE A 787 29.09 58.93 -1.21
C ILE A 787 28.26 60.19 -1.14
N ALA A 788 28.21 60.97 -2.23
CA ALA A 788 27.32 62.11 -2.38
C ALA A 788 26.17 61.78 -3.30
N TYR A 789 24.96 62.09 -2.87
CA TYR A 789 23.80 62.07 -3.76
C TYR A 789 23.78 63.42 -4.52
N ILE A 790 23.81 63.36 -5.81
CA ILE A 790 23.85 64.54 -6.68
C ILE A 790 22.73 64.39 -7.72
N VAL A 791 21.88 65.42 -7.78
CA VAL A 791 20.96 65.56 -8.90
C VAL A 791 21.76 66.00 -10.13
N PRO A 792 21.75 65.19 -11.24
CA PRO A 792 22.53 65.56 -12.42
C PRO A 792 22.09 66.94 -13.00
N LYS A 793 23.09 67.72 -13.47
CA LYS A 793 22.83 69.02 -14.11
C LYS A 793 21.90 68.93 -15.35
N GLU A 794 21.76 67.77 -15.90
CA GLU A 794 20.85 67.44 -17.04
C GLU A 794 19.40 67.30 -16.57
N GLY A 795 19.13 67.26 -15.27
CA GLY A 795 17.82 67.03 -14.67
C GLY A 795 17.63 65.61 -14.18
N GLY A 796 16.52 65.32 -13.52
CA GLY A 796 16.18 64.03 -12.96
C GLY A 796 14.68 63.81 -12.94
N ALA A 797 14.26 62.55 -12.65
CA ALA A 797 12.85 62.25 -12.42
C ALA A 797 12.40 62.82 -11.07
N GLN A 798 11.28 63.52 -11.06
CA GLN A 798 10.67 64.04 -9.85
C GLN A 798 9.37 63.24 -9.61
N TRP A 799 9.14 62.86 -8.37
CA TRP A 799 7.87 62.22 -7.97
C TRP A 799 7.39 62.86 -6.66
N PHE A 800 6.10 62.73 -6.44
CA PHE A 800 5.43 63.28 -5.26
C PHE A 800 4.71 62.15 -4.55
N ASP A 801 4.99 62.00 -3.25
CA ASP A 801 4.21 61.17 -2.38
C ASP A 801 2.95 61.91 -1.99
N MET A 802 1.80 61.33 -2.29
CA MET A 802 0.50 61.98 -2.08
C MET A 802 -0.36 61.15 -1.15
N LEU A 803 -1.04 61.81 -0.23
CA LEU A 803 -2.10 61.24 0.58
C LEU A 803 -3.43 61.48 -0.11
N ALA A 804 -4.17 60.44 -0.41
CA ALA A 804 -5.49 60.52 -1.04
C ALA A 804 -6.54 59.85 -0.16
N ILE A 805 -7.75 60.45 -0.17
CA ILE A 805 -8.91 59.86 0.51
C ILE A 805 -9.77 59.20 -0.56
N PRO A 806 -10.01 57.86 -0.50
CA PRO A 806 -10.89 57.18 -1.43
C PRO A 806 -12.30 57.79 -1.41
N LYS A 807 -12.96 57.83 -2.55
CA LYS A 807 -14.28 58.47 -2.74
C LYS A 807 -15.36 57.82 -1.85
N ASP A 808 -15.22 56.57 -1.56
CA ASP A 808 -16.16 55.75 -0.79
C ASP A 808 -15.72 55.55 0.68
N SER A 809 -14.76 56.34 1.15
CA SER A 809 -14.31 56.26 2.55
C SER A 809 -15.42 56.70 3.51
N SER A 810 -15.64 55.89 4.56
CA SER A 810 -16.58 56.23 5.64
C SER A 810 -16.01 57.23 6.65
N ASN A 811 -14.68 57.41 6.67
CA ASN A 811 -13.95 58.17 7.67
C ASN A 811 -13.28 59.41 7.10
N VAL A 812 -13.95 60.11 6.18
CA VAL A 812 -13.41 61.26 5.44
C VAL A 812 -12.95 62.40 6.38
N LYS A 813 -13.71 62.69 7.44
CA LYS A 813 -13.42 63.73 8.40
C LYS A 813 -12.16 63.44 9.19
N GLU A 814 -12.01 62.20 9.65
CA GLU A 814 -10.84 61.74 10.37
C GLU A 814 -9.60 61.76 9.49
N ALA A 815 -9.72 61.32 8.23
CA ALA A 815 -8.66 61.37 7.25
C ALA A 815 -8.18 62.80 6.96
N HIS A 816 -9.09 63.76 6.79
CA HIS A 816 -8.75 65.17 6.68
C HIS A 816 -8.04 65.68 7.95
N THR A 817 -8.48 65.28 9.13
CA THR A 817 -7.86 65.67 10.38
C THR A 817 -6.41 65.15 10.46
N PHE A 818 -6.20 63.93 10.03
CA PHE A 818 -4.86 63.32 9.99
C PHE A 818 -3.94 64.00 8.95
N ILE A 819 -4.44 64.25 7.74
CA ILE A 819 -3.65 64.94 6.71
C ILE A 819 -3.29 66.34 7.15
N ASN A 820 -4.24 67.10 7.73
CA ASN A 820 -4.01 68.44 8.25
C ASN A 820 -3.03 68.44 9.43
N TYR A 821 -3.03 67.39 10.25
CA TYR A 821 -2.04 67.21 11.30
C TYR A 821 -0.64 67.03 10.73
N LEU A 822 -0.49 66.17 9.72
CA LEU A 822 0.81 65.91 9.07
C LEU A 822 1.36 67.17 8.36
N LEU A 823 0.49 68.01 7.82
CA LEU A 823 0.86 69.24 7.10
C LEU A 823 1.15 70.43 8.03
N LYS A 824 1.02 70.30 9.35
CA LYS A 824 1.47 71.33 10.29
C LYS A 824 2.99 71.57 10.14
N PRO A 825 3.44 72.83 10.09
CA PRO A 825 4.88 73.12 9.89
C PRO A 825 5.81 72.33 10.78
N GLU A 826 5.48 72.26 12.10
CA GLU A 826 6.30 71.59 13.08
C GLU A 826 6.34 70.04 12.89
N VAL A 827 5.24 69.47 12.38
CA VAL A 827 5.14 68.03 12.17
C VAL A 827 5.84 67.62 10.88
N ILE A 828 5.57 68.32 9.78
CA ILE A 828 6.14 67.99 8.46
C ILE A 828 7.65 68.31 8.43
N ALA A 829 8.11 69.31 9.19
CA ALA A 829 9.53 69.54 9.37
C ALA A 829 10.23 68.33 10.02
N GLN A 830 9.68 67.79 11.11
CA GLN A 830 10.24 66.59 11.76
C GLN A 830 10.23 65.39 10.83
N VAL A 831 9.19 65.24 9.98
CA VAL A 831 9.15 64.17 8.99
C VAL A 831 10.27 64.37 7.96
N SER A 832 10.44 65.59 7.42
CA SER A 832 11.52 65.89 6.48
C SER A 832 12.92 65.69 7.12
N ASP A 833 13.13 66.13 8.33
CA ASP A 833 14.39 65.96 9.06
C ASP A 833 14.71 64.46 9.29
N TYR A 834 13.66 63.64 9.48
CA TYR A 834 13.84 62.21 9.71
C TYR A 834 14.08 61.43 8.39
N VAL A 835 13.32 61.73 7.34
CA VAL A 835 13.39 60.97 6.09
C VAL A 835 14.39 61.56 5.08
N GLY A 836 14.84 62.76 5.23
CA GLY A 836 15.73 63.46 4.30
C GLY A 836 15.08 63.85 2.97
N TYR A 837 13.77 64.12 2.96
CA TYR A 837 13.03 64.49 1.76
C TYR A 837 12.44 65.88 1.92
N ALA A 838 12.36 66.62 0.79
CA ALA A 838 11.71 67.90 0.75
C ALA A 838 10.20 67.77 1.01
N ASN A 839 9.62 68.77 1.67
CA ASN A 839 8.15 68.80 1.91
C ASN A 839 7.52 69.99 1.19
N PRO A 840 6.18 69.96 0.95
CA PRO A 840 5.47 70.98 0.20
C PRO A 840 5.06 72.19 1.01
N ASN A 841 5.42 72.28 2.32
CA ASN A 841 4.97 73.36 3.19
C ASN A 841 6.10 74.37 3.45
N PRO A 842 6.13 75.54 2.81
CA PRO A 842 7.16 76.53 2.97
C PRO A 842 7.31 77.10 4.43
N ALA A 843 6.24 76.98 5.23
CA ALA A 843 6.28 77.41 6.61
C ALA A 843 7.13 76.46 7.49
N ALA A 844 7.35 75.23 7.05
CA ALA A 844 8.22 74.24 7.74
C ALA A 844 9.71 74.63 7.70
N ASP A 845 10.14 75.39 6.67
CA ASP A 845 11.56 75.81 6.51
C ASP A 845 12.09 76.55 7.70
N LYS A 846 11.24 77.22 8.50
CA LYS A 846 11.61 77.98 9.69
C LYS A 846 11.90 77.10 10.89
N VAL A 847 11.50 75.85 10.89
CA VAL A 847 11.62 74.95 12.05
C VAL A 847 12.32 73.61 11.70
N MET A 848 12.76 73.48 10.44
CA MET A 848 13.55 72.36 9.98
C MET A 848 15.02 72.49 10.39
N ASP A 849 15.71 71.35 10.46
CA ASP A 849 17.14 71.27 10.63
C ASP A 849 17.86 71.98 9.46
N GLU A 850 18.78 72.86 9.78
CA GLU A 850 19.52 73.68 8.80
C GLU A 850 20.32 72.81 7.83
N SER A 851 20.85 71.64 8.31
CA SER A 851 21.61 70.72 7.49
C SER A 851 20.78 70.09 6.40
N ILE A 852 19.48 69.85 6.64
CA ILE A 852 18.52 69.26 5.66
C ILE A 852 18.00 70.35 4.74
N ARG A 853 17.68 71.53 5.29
CA ARG A 853 17.16 72.69 4.56
C ARG A 853 18.15 73.21 3.52
N THR A 854 19.43 73.18 3.83
CA THR A 854 20.51 73.72 2.96
C THR A 854 21.16 72.63 2.08
N ASP A 855 20.73 71.36 2.23
CA ASP A 855 21.25 70.28 1.39
C ASP A 855 20.64 70.35 -0.01
N GLU A 856 21.46 70.63 -1.04
CA GLU A 856 21.05 70.69 -2.45
C GLU A 856 20.58 69.33 -3.00
N ALA A 857 20.90 68.24 -2.32
CA ALA A 857 20.38 66.91 -2.66
C ALA A 857 18.92 66.76 -2.22
N VAL A 858 18.46 67.48 -1.18
CA VAL A 858 17.11 67.51 -0.65
C VAL A 858 16.31 68.66 -1.25
N TYR A 859 16.88 69.84 -1.26
CA TYR A 859 16.28 71.07 -1.82
C TYR A 859 17.15 71.58 -2.95
N PRO A 860 17.03 71.02 -4.17
CA PRO A 860 17.79 71.47 -5.35
C PRO A 860 17.51 72.93 -5.72
N THR A 861 18.49 73.58 -6.32
CA THR A 861 18.32 74.96 -6.85
C THR A 861 17.25 75.06 -7.91
N GLN A 862 16.61 76.20 -8.08
CA GLN A 862 15.57 76.40 -9.06
C GLN A 862 16.05 76.03 -10.51
N ALA A 863 17.28 76.28 -10.81
CA ALA A 863 17.86 75.92 -12.12
C ALA A 863 17.97 74.44 -12.35
N VAL A 864 18.02 73.61 -11.30
CA VAL A 864 17.98 72.14 -11.33
C VAL A 864 16.53 71.68 -11.41
N LEU A 865 15.63 72.26 -10.59
CA LEU A 865 14.23 71.99 -10.58
C LEU A 865 13.57 72.17 -11.96
N ASP A 866 13.92 73.24 -12.68
CA ASP A 866 13.41 73.55 -13.99
C ASP A 866 13.77 72.49 -15.04
N LYS A 867 14.71 71.61 -14.76
CA LYS A 867 15.12 70.49 -15.61
C LYS A 867 14.59 69.16 -15.17
N THR A 868 13.92 69.07 -14.02
CA THR A 868 13.30 67.86 -13.56
C THR A 868 11.99 67.60 -14.33
N TYR A 869 11.63 66.30 -14.41
CA TYR A 869 10.40 65.91 -15.11
C TYR A 869 9.60 64.91 -14.26
N VAL A 870 8.30 64.99 -14.34
CA VAL A 870 7.41 63.99 -13.72
C VAL A 870 7.25 62.81 -14.67
N SER A 871 7.48 61.61 -14.16
CA SER A 871 7.32 60.38 -14.95
C SER A 871 5.85 60.21 -15.33
N THR A 872 5.52 60.28 -16.63
CA THR A 872 4.22 59.96 -17.16
C THR A 872 4.19 58.51 -17.63
N GLU A 873 2.96 57.98 -17.85
CA GLU A 873 2.78 56.60 -18.37
C GLU A 873 3.48 56.49 -19.75
N LEU A 874 4.48 55.63 -19.80
CA LEU A 874 5.33 55.47 -20.98
C LEU A 874 4.71 54.42 -21.96
N PRO A 875 4.74 54.70 -23.27
CA PRO A 875 4.31 53.68 -24.22
C PRO A 875 5.03 52.37 -24.03
N PRO A 876 4.37 51.19 -24.20
CA PRO A 876 4.93 49.88 -23.94
C PRO A 876 6.27 49.57 -24.65
N LYS A 877 6.53 50.24 -25.77
CA LYS A 877 7.79 50.11 -26.53
C LYS A 877 8.97 50.77 -25.80
N ILE A 878 8.72 51.92 -25.20
CA ILE A 878 9.70 52.71 -24.44
C ILE A 878 9.98 52.00 -23.08
N GLN A 879 8.93 51.50 -22.43
CA GLN A 879 9.05 50.76 -21.20
C GLN A 879 9.90 49.49 -21.36
N ARG A 880 9.71 48.76 -22.47
CA ARG A 880 10.56 47.58 -22.81
C ARG A 880 12.01 47.98 -23.10
N LEU A 881 12.22 49.14 -23.75
CA LEU A 881 13.57 49.64 -24.01
C LEU A 881 14.27 49.99 -22.69
N MET A 882 13.59 50.71 -21.80
CA MET A 882 14.11 51.04 -20.46
C MET A 882 14.48 49.80 -19.67
N THR A 883 13.59 48.82 -19.59
CA THR A 883 13.85 47.54 -18.90
C THR A 883 15.06 46.83 -19.47
N ARG A 884 15.20 46.80 -20.81
CA ARG A 884 16.35 46.19 -21.49
C ARG A 884 17.65 46.95 -21.19
N THR A 885 17.61 48.28 -21.24
CA THR A 885 18.78 49.14 -20.96
C THR A 885 19.19 49.01 -19.49
N TRP A 886 18.20 49.01 -18.57
CA TRP A 886 18.47 48.82 -17.15
C TRP A 886 19.07 47.43 -16.84
N THR A 887 18.59 46.42 -17.55
CA THR A 887 19.20 45.08 -17.45
C THR A 887 20.68 45.07 -17.89
N LYS A 888 20.99 45.78 -18.99
CA LYS A 888 22.38 45.94 -19.44
C LYS A 888 23.24 46.68 -18.44
N VAL A 889 22.74 47.72 -17.83
CA VAL A 889 23.45 48.47 -16.76
C VAL A 889 23.71 47.59 -15.58
N LYS A 890 22.69 46.82 -15.12
CA LYS A 890 22.83 45.88 -13.99
C LYS A 890 23.82 44.73 -14.24
N THR A 891 23.88 44.26 -15.46
CA THR A 891 24.72 43.08 -15.81
C THR A 891 26.11 43.46 -16.33
N GLY A 892 26.37 44.72 -16.54
CA GLY A 892 27.65 45.20 -17.08
C GLY A 892 27.91 44.79 -18.55
N LYS A 893 26.86 44.39 -19.28
CA LYS A 893 26.96 43.90 -20.67
C LYS A 893 26.24 44.84 -21.62
#